data_76b0ec68e76b7ecfb5c3ea1ba9cad6d4
#
_entry.id   76b0ec68e76b7ecfb5c3ea1ba9cad6d4
#
_cell.length_a   1.000
_cell.length_b   1.000
_cell.length_c   1.000
_cell.angle_alpha   90.00
_cell.angle_beta   90.00
_cell.angle_gamma   90.00
#
_symmetry.space_group_name_H-M   'P 1'
#
loop_
_entity.id
_entity.type
_entity.pdbx_description
1 polymer ?
#
loop_
_entity_poly.entity_id
_entity_poly.type
_entity_poly.pdbx_seq_one_letter_code
_entity_poly.pdbx_strand_id
1 'polypeptide(L)'
;MATPATRAPATLERVRNIGIMAHIDAGKTTTTERILYYTGRTHKMGEVHEGAATMDWMAQEQERGITITSAATTAFWRDFRVNIIDTPGHVDFTVEVERSLRVLDGAIAVFDGVAGVEPQSETVWRQADRYGVPRIAFINKMDRVGADFFASVQSMVDRLGARPVPVQLPIGQEENFRGVVDLIEMRSLSWNDDLGMNMEIGEIPAELAEQASEYHHQLIDAVADHDEELLETYLGDESAVTPEMLRRALRAATLDITVTPVLLGSAFKNKGVQPLLDAVIDYLPSPLDVPPIHGLDPRTEHELSRRPALDEPFSALAFKVMSDPYVGKLTYIRVYSGQVKAGDRVMNTTSGKTERIGRILQMHANHREEREDIGAGEIAAIVGLKQTTTGETLATDTAPIVLESMTFPDPVISVAVEPRTKGDQDKLSTALQRLAEEDPTFRVRTDEETGQTLISGMGELHLEIIVDRLTREFNVDANVGRPQVAYRETVSKPVEKVEGRFVRQTGGRGQFGHAIINLEPAEPGEGYEFLDKIVGGRIPREFIPAVDLGIQEAMESGVMSGYPVVDVRVELVDGSYHDVDSSEMAFKVAGSMAFKEAMKRAKPKLLEPVMAVEVVTPEDYLGDVMGDLNARRGRIENLEPRGNAQVIQARVPLAAMFGYATDLRSTTQGRATFTMQFERYEEVPQSIASELVDSQTA
;
A
#
# COMPACT_ATOMS: atom_id res chain seq x y z
N MET A 1 23.40 -7.08 34.93
CA MET A 1 22.89 -6.23 33.86
C MET A 1 24.07 -5.95 32.94
N ALA A 2 24.18 -6.71 31.84
CA ALA A 2 25.20 -6.48 30.84
C ALA A 2 24.68 -5.36 29.92
N THR A 3 25.45 -4.30 29.79
CA THR A 3 25.29 -3.26 28.74
C THR A 3 25.15 -3.95 27.40
N PRO A 4 24.20 -3.56 26.52
CA PRO A 4 24.15 -4.11 25.17
C PRO A 4 25.46 -3.76 24.48
N ALA A 5 26.29 -4.78 24.27
CA ALA A 5 27.49 -4.65 23.45
C ALA A 5 27.06 -4.10 22.10
N THR A 6 27.70 -3.03 21.64
CA THR A 6 27.65 -2.57 20.26
C THR A 6 28.04 -3.76 19.38
N ARG A 7 27.02 -4.48 18.88
CA ARG A 7 27.24 -5.57 17.91
C ARG A 7 27.86 -4.96 16.66
N ALA A 8 28.92 -5.58 16.16
CA ALA A 8 29.51 -5.22 14.87
C ALA A 8 28.41 -5.11 13.80
N PRO A 9 28.54 -4.20 12.81
CA PRO A 9 27.57 -4.09 11.74
C PRO A 9 27.35 -5.45 11.09
N ALA A 10 26.11 -5.90 10.99
CA ALA A 10 25.77 -7.15 10.33
C ALA A 10 26.21 -7.07 8.87
N THR A 11 26.87 -8.10 8.34
CA THR A 11 27.11 -8.20 6.91
C THR A 11 25.78 -8.20 6.16
N LEU A 12 25.72 -7.69 4.94
CA LEU A 12 24.46 -7.61 4.16
C LEU A 12 23.76 -8.97 4.02
N GLU A 13 24.51 -10.06 3.95
CA GLU A 13 23.98 -11.43 3.94
C GLU A 13 23.13 -11.77 5.18
N ARG A 14 23.42 -11.14 6.32
CA ARG A 14 22.74 -11.34 7.60
C ARG A 14 21.70 -10.27 7.90
N VAL A 15 21.28 -9.53 6.90
CA VAL A 15 20.17 -8.57 7.01
C VAL A 15 18.92 -9.17 6.37
N ARG A 16 17.77 -8.94 7.00
CA ARG A 16 16.44 -9.24 6.44
C ARG A 16 15.57 -8.00 6.62
N ASN A 17 15.04 -7.48 5.52
CA ASN A 17 14.10 -6.37 5.53
C ASN A 17 12.73 -6.94 5.17
N ILE A 18 11.91 -7.14 6.16
CA ILE A 18 10.63 -7.85 6.01
C ILE A 18 9.44 -6.99 6.36
N GLY A 19 8.33 -7.24 5.67
CA GLY A 19 7.01 -6.73 6.02
C GLY A 19 6.14 -7.83 6.61
N ILE A 20 5.22 -7.45 7.50
CA ILE A 20 4.17 -8.35 7.96
C ILE A 20 2.86 -7.83 7.37
N MET A 21 2.28 -8.60 6.48
CA MET A 21 1.03 -8.30 5.79
C MET A 21 -0.06 -9.26 6.21
N ALA A 22 -1.26 -8.75 6.44
CA ALA A 22 -2.38 -9.54 6.91
C ALA A 22 -3.70 -8.83 6.66
N HIS A 23 -4.79 -9.58 6.63
CA HIS A 23 -6.12 -9.04 6.80
C HIS A 23 -6.33 -8.46 8.20
N ILE A 24 -7.34 -7.58 8.37
CA ILE A 24 -7.77 -7.09 9.68
C ILE A 24 -8.09 -8.30 10.58
N ASP A 25 -7.68 -8.23 11.83
CA ASP A 25 -7.87 -9.29 12.83
C ASP A 25 -7.21 -10.65 12.54
N ALA A 26 -6.42 -10.84 11.47
CA ALA A 26 -5.66 -12.07 11.27
C ALA A 26 -4.56 -12.31 12.34
N GLY A 27 -4.30 -11.30 13.18
CA GLY A 27 -3.32 -11.37 14.28
C GLY A 27 -1.94 -10.84 13.91
N LYS A 28 -1.87 -9.90 12.96
CA LYS A 28 -0.64 -9.23 12.52
C LYS A 28 0.12 -8.63 13.71
N THR A 29 -0.49 -7.65 14.41
CA THR A 29 0.14 -6.95 15.54
C THR A 29 0.52 -7.92 16.65
N THR A 30 -0.33 -8.92 16.95
CA THR A 30 0.00 -9.97 17.93
C THR A 30 1.25 -10.75 17.51
N THR A 31 1.36 -11.13 16.23
CA THR A 31 2.54 -11.84 15.71
C THR A 31 3.79 -10.95 15.82
N THR A 32 3.70 -9.68 15.45
CA THR A 32 4.79 -8.71 15.57
C THR A 32 5.24 -8.55 17.02
N GLU A 33 4.32 -8.39 17.97
CA GLU A 33 4.63 -8.28 19.40
C GLU A 33 5.34 -9.53 19.93
N ARG A 34 4.95 -10.73 19.50
CA ARG A 34 5.64 -11.98 19.87
C ARG A 34 7.04 -12.07 19.29
N ILE A 35 7.22 -11.63 18.05
CA ILE A 35 8.56 -11.51 17.44
C ILE A 35 9.45 -10.58 18.28
N LEU A 36 8.94 -9.40 18.66
CA LEU A 36 9.68 -8.46 19.50
C LEU A 36 10.03 -9.01 20.88
N TYR A 37 9.12 -9.76 21.47
CA TYR A 37 9.35 -10.42 22.75
C TYR A 37 10.43 -11.49 22.68
N TYR A 38 10.34 -12.43 21.73
CA TYR A 38 11.33 -13.51 21.58
C TYR A 38 12.72 -13.02 21.17
N THR A 39 12.78 -11.90 20.46
CA THR A 39 14.05 -11.24 20.12
C THR A 39 14.61 -10.35 21.25
N GLY A 40 13.92 -10.28 22.40
CA GLY A 40 14.34 -9.54 23.59
C GLY A 40 14.26 -8.02 23.44
N ARG A 41 13.47 -7.52 22.48
CA ARG A 41 13.24 -6.10 22.28
C ARG A 41 12.22 -5.52 23.25
N THR A 42 11.25 -6.31 23.65
CA THR A 42 10.28 -5.97 24.67
C THR A 42 10.41 -6.93 25.87
N HIS A 43 10.18 -6.43 27.08
CA HIS A 43 10.22 -7.23 28.30
C HIS A 43 8.85 -7.77 28.71
N LYS A 44 7.79 -7.28 28.07
CA LYS A 44 6.41 -7.71 28.25
C LYS A 44 5.79 -7.94 26.89
N MET A 45 4.92 -8.93 26.79
CA MET A 45 4.07 -9.13 25.63
C MET A 45 2.98 -8.05 25.65
N GLY A 46 2.92 -7.20 24.61
CA GLY A 46 1.84 -6.24 24.43
C GLY A 46 0.59 -6.98 23.95
N GLU A 47 -0.54 -6.77 24.61
CA GLU A 47 -1.83 -7.28 24.14
C GLU A 47 -2.58 -6.16 23.42
N VAL A 48 -3.02 -6.45 22.20
CA VAL A 48 -3.73 -5.48 21.33
C VAL A 48 -5.02 -5.02 22.00
N HIS A 49 -5.77 -5.95 22.59
CA HIS A 49 -7.05 -5.66 23.26
C HIS A 49 -6.91 -4.80 24.52
N GLU A 50 -5.72 -4.72 25.08
CA GLU A 50 -5.42 -3.88 26.26
C GLU A 50 -4.79 -2.54 25.86
N GLY A 51 -4.60 -2.27 24.56
CA GLY A 51 -3.92 -1.07 24.05
C GLY A 51 -2.44 -1.01 24.46
N ALA A 52 -1.83 -2.17 24.75
CA ALA A 52 -0.46 -2.28 25.26
C ALA A 52 0.57 -2.67 24.18
N ALA A 53 0.14 -2.78 22.91
CA ALA A 53 1.02 -3.13 21.80
C ALA A 53 2.07 -2.04 21.55
N THR A 54 3.33 -2.45 21.45
CA THR A 54 4.47 -1.52 21.30
C THR A 54 4.53 -0.88 19.91
N MET A 55 4.04 -1.60 18.89
CA MET A 55 4.04 -1.14 17.50
C MET A 55 2.88 -0.18 17.21
N ASP A 56 1.75 -0.32 17.89
CA ASP A 56 0.60 0.57 17.79
C ASP A 56 0.83 1.77 18.72
N TRP A 57 1.60 2.74 18.28
CA TRP A 57 2.04 3.88 19.10
C TRP A 57 1.05 5.04 19.13
N MET A 58 0.14 5.13 18.17
CA MET A 58 -0.90 6.14 18.13
C MET A 58 -2.04 5.78 19.08
N ALA A 59 -2.57 6.78 19.80
CA ALA A 59 -3.74 6.57 20.67
C ALA A 59 -4.92 5.94 19.92
N GLN A 60 -5.13 6.32 18.67
CA GLN A 60 -6.18 5.79 17.81
C GLN A 60 -5.97 4.33 17.43
N GLU A 61 -4.73 3.91 17.18
CA GLU A 61 -4.41 2.49 16.93
C GLU A 61 -4.75 1.65 18.16
N GLN A 62 -4.38 2.14 19.34
CA GLN A 62 -4.66 1.46 20.62
C GLN A 62 -6.15 1.43 20.95
N GLU A 63 -6.88 2.53 20.74
CA GLU A 63 -8.32 2.62 20.99
C GLU A 63 -9.15 1.74 20.05
N ARG A 64 -8.72 1.62 18.79
CA ARG A 64 -9.44 0.88 17.74
C ARG A 64 -8.95 -0.55 17.56
N GLY A 65 -7.76 -0.87 18.06
CA GLY A 65 -7.11 -2.18 17.86
C GLY A 65 -6.68 -2.45 16.43
N ILE A 66 -6.43 -1.40 15.62
CA ILE A 66 -6.00 -1.52 14.22
C ILE A 66 -4.71 -0.72 14.00
N THR A 67 -3.80 -1.26 13.20
CA THR A 67 -2.63 -0.50 12.74
C THR A 67 -3.04 0.48 11.66
N ILE A 68 -2.73 1.75 11.84
CA ILE A 68 -3.05 2.85 10.93
C ILE A 68 -1.82 3.24 10.12
N THR A 69 -0.68 3.40 10.79
CA THR A 69 0.57 3.81 10.18
C THR A 69 1.60 2.68 10.22
N SER A 70 2.37 2.52 9.16
CA SER A 70 3.47 1.56 9.18
C SER A 70 4.52 1.97 10.21
N ALA A 71 4.93 1.04 11.07
CA ALA A 71 5.99 1.22 12.04
C ALA A 71 7.21 0.37 11.66
N ALA A 72 8.40 0.96 11.76
CA ALA A 72 9.65 0.25 11.49
C ALA A 72 10.38 -0.06 12.79
N THR A 73 10.82 -1.29 12.95
CA THR A 73 11.62 -1.72 14.10
C THR A 73 12.72 -2.67 13.67
N THR A 74 13.77 -2.75 14.49
CA THR A 74 14.90 -3.66 14.24
C THR A 74 15.02 -4.67 15.37
N ALA A 75 15.01 -5.93 15.03
CA ALA A 75 15.21 -7.07 15.92
C ALA A 75 16.48 -7.84 15.55
N PHE A 76 16.93 -8.75 16.44
CA PHE A 76 18.07 -9.63 16.18
C PHE A 76 17.66 -11.06 16.53
N TRP A 77 17.91 -11.98 15.60
CA TRP A 77 17.64 -13.40 15.79
C TRP A 77 18.80 -14.21 15.21
N ARG A 78 19.40 -15.13 15.96
CA ARG A 78 20.56 -15.96 15.53
C ARG A 78 21.65 -15.16 14.82
N ASP A 79 22.14 -14.05 15.30
CA ASP A 79 23.13 -13.16 14.65
C ASP A 79 22.68 -12.48 13.34
N PHE A 80 21.39 -12.63 12.94
CA PHE A 80 20.80 -11.88 11.86
C PHE A 80 20.13 -10.61 12.40
N ARG A 81 20.18 -9.58 11.59
CA ARG A 81 19.45 -8.34 11.80
C ARG A 81 18.18 -8.38 10.98
N VAL A 82 17.08 -8.32 11.65
CA VAL A 82 15.74 -8.32 11.02
C VAL A 82 15.11 -6.94 11.20
N ASN A 83 14.99 -6.20 10.12
CA ASN A 83 14.22 -4.97 10.09
C ASN A 83 12.78 -5.34 9.71
N ILE A 84 11.84 -4.97 10.56
CA ILE A 84 10.44 -5.32 10.42
C ILE A 84 9.67 -4.04 10.16
N ILE A 85 8.91 -4.01 9.07
CA ILE A 85 7.94 -2.96 8.80
C ILE A 85 6.56 -3.57 9.00
N ASP A 86 5.86 -3.10 10.03
CA ASP A 86 4.48 -3.48 10.29
C ASP A 86 3.56 -2.65 9.40
N THR A 87 2.80 -3.31 8.51
CA THR A 87 1.96 -2.65 7.53
C THR A 87 0.51 -2.58 8.01
N PRO A 88 -0.26 -1.51 7.72
CA PRO A 88 -1.68 -1.49 8.00
C PRO A 88 -2.43 -2.64 7.31
N GLY A 89 -3.48 -3.14 7.96
CA GLY A 89 -4.36 -4.15 7.37
C GLY A 89 -5.63 -3.56 6.74
N HIS A 90 -5.92 -2.26 6.92
CA HIS A 90 -7.15 -1.65 6.46
C HIS A 90 -7.00 -1.04 5.06
N VAL A 91 -8.03 -1.18 4.24
CA VAL A 91 -8.04 -0.73 2.83
C VAL A 91 -7.87 0.78 2.64
N ASP A 92 -8.33 1.60 3.58
CA ASP A 92 -8.14 3.05 3.54
C ASP A 92 -6.64 3.44 3.62
N PHE A 93 -5.78 2.51 4.04
CA PHE A 93 -4.33 2.68 4.17
C PHE A 93 -3.53 1.82 3.20
N THR A 94 -4.11 1.41 2.08
CA THR A 94 -3.40 0.62 1.05
C THR A 94 -2.12 1.27 0.55
N VAL A 95 -2.07 2.59 0.56
CA VAL A 95 -0.87 3.36 0.20
C VAL A 95 0.27 3.16 1.20
N GLU A 96 -0.02 3.03 2.49
CA GLU A 96 0.98 2.67 3.50
C GLU A 96 1.55 1.26 3.25
N VAL A 97 0.68 0.33 2.82
CA VAL A 97 1.09 -1.03 2.42
C VAL A 97 1.99 -0.97 1.18
N GLU A 98 1.59 -0.25 0.15
CA GLU A 98 2.33 -0.11 -1.10
C GLU A 98 3.71 0.52 -0.88
N ARG A 99 3.78 1.60 -0.09
CA ARG A 99 5.04 2.23 0.32
C ARG A 99 5.97 1.26 1.03
N SER A 100 5.40 0.44 1.91
CA SER A 100 6.15 -0.55 2.66
C SER A 100 6.66 -1.66 1.75
N LEU A 101 5.82 -2.24 0.91
CA LEU A 101 6.19 -3.31 -0.02
C LEU A 101 7.32 -2.89 -0.98
N ARG A 102 7.37 -1.62 -1.37
CA ARG A 102 8.40 -1.09 -2.28
C ARG A 102 9.82 -1.14 -1.67
N VAL A 103 9.93 -1.12 -0.35
CA VAL A 103 11.22 -1.06 0.35
C VAL A 103 11.59 -2.35 1.08
N LEU A 104 10.72 -3.36 1.01
CA LEU A 104 10.94 -4.67 1.59
C LEU A 104 11.69 -5.58 0.64
N ASP A 105 12.48 -6.49 1.20
CA ASP A 105 13.12 -7.56 0.45
C ASP A 105 12.26 -8.84 0.48
N GLY A 106 11.49 -9.04 1.55
CA GLY A 106 10.59 -10.18 1.71
C GLY A 106 9.41 -9.88 2.64
N ALA A 107 8.44 -10.78 2.71
CA ALA A 107 7.24 -10.57 3.53
C ALA A 107 6.77 -11.85 4.25
N ILE A 108 6.09 -11.64 5.39
CA ILE A 108 5.28 -12.66 6.06
C ILE A 108 3.81 -12.36 5.77
N ALA A 109 3.11 -13.28 5.13
CA ALA A 109 1.67 -13.21 4.93
C ALA A 109 0.96 -13.99 6.05
N VAL A 110 0.26 -13.28 6.93
CA VAL A 110 -0.47 -13.89 8.05
C VAL A 110 -1.93 -14.09 7.65
N PHE A 111 -2.39 -15.33 7.73
CA PHE A 111 -3.77 -15.72 7.47
C PHE A 111 -4.46 -16.20 8.75
N ASP A 112 -5.76 -15.99 8.86
CA ASP A 112 -6.57 -16.54 9.93
C ASP A 112 -6.89 -18.01 9.62
N GLY A 113 -6.58 -18.92 10.53
CA GLY A 113 -6.82 -20.36 10.36
C GLY A 113 -8.30 -20.75 10.24
N VAL A 114 -9.23 -19.86 10.62
CA VAL A 114 -10.67 -20.06 10.47
C VAL A 114 -11.19 -19.48 9.15
N ALA A 115 -10.76 -18.27 8.82
CA ALA A 115 -11.25 -17.54 7.64
C ALA A 115 -10.46 -17.85 6.34
N GLY A 116 -9.21 -18.29 6.46
CA GLY A 116 -8.33 -18.50 5.31
C GLY A 116 -7.97 -17.20 4.60
N VAL A 117 -8.00 -17.21 3.27
CA VAL A 117 -7.77 -16.02 2.44
C VAL A 117 -9.02 -15.16 2.42
N GLU A 118 -8.87 -13.90 2.73
CA GLU A 118 -9.92 -12.88 2.74
C GLU A 118 -9.63 -11.80 1.67
N PRO A 119 -10.61 -11.00 1.21
CA PRO A 119 -10.43 -10.05 0.10
C PRO A 119 -9.27 -9.06 0.28
N GLN A 120 -9.03 -8.61 1.52
CA GLN A 120 -7.90 -7.74 1.79
C GLN A 120 -6.55 -8.47 1.63
N SER A 121 -6.51 -9.76 1.99
CA SER A 121 -5.34 -10.59 1.76
C SER A 121 -5.03 -10.69 0.26
N GLU A 122 -6.05 -10.84 -0.58
CA GLU A 122 -5.89 -10.86 -2.05
C GLU A 122 -5.30 -9.55 -2.56
N THR A 123 -5.80 -8.39 -2.08
CA THR A 123 -5.30 -7.08 -2.51
C THR A 123 -3.82 -6.91 -2.18
N VAL A 124 -3.43 -7.20 -0.93
CA VAL A 124 -2.03 -7.06 -0.49
C VAL A 124 -1.14 -8.09 -1.18
N TRP A 125 -1.66 -9.30 -1.44
CA TRP A 125 -0.94 -10.34 -2.16
C TRP A 125 -0.62 -9.92 -3.60
N ARG A 126 -1.60 -9.38 -4.34
CA ARG A 126 -1.41 -8.86 -5.70
C ARG A 126 -0.42 -7.69 -5.74
N GLN A 127 -0.44 -6.82 -4.72
CA GLN A 127 0.57 -5.77 -4.60
C GLN A 127 1.98 -6.34 -4.40
N ALA A 128 2.11 -7.37 -3.55
CA ALA A 128 3.39 -8.06 -3.36
C ALA A 128 3.88 -8.76 -4.65
N ASP A 129 2.96 -9.33 -5.45
CA ASP A 129 3.28 -9.89 -6.78
C ASP A 129 3.80 -8.81 -7.73
N ARG A 130 3.11 -7.66 -7.77
CA ARG A 130 3.52 -6.52 -8.62
C ARG A 130 4.95 -6.05 -8.32
N TYR A 131 5.35 -6.06 -7.05
CA TYR A 131 6.70 -5.66 -6.64
C TYR A 131 7.70 -6.82 -6.58
N GLY A 132 7.29 -8.03 -6.95
CA GLY A 132 8.17 -9.20 -6.92
C GLY A 132 8.71 -9.52 -5.54
N VAL A 133 7.90 -9.38 -4.48
CA VAL A 133 8.33 -9.59 -3.10
C VAL A 133 8.17 -11.06 -2.72
N PRO A 134 9.27 -11.81 -2.49
CA PRO A 134 9.24 -13.17 -1.96
C PRO A 134 8.56 -13.23 -0.59
N ARG A 135 7.82 -14.29 -0.31
CA ARG A 135 7.04 -14.36 0.92
C ARG A 135 6.93 -15.76 1.50
N ILE A 136 6.70 -15.80 2.80
CA ILE A 136 6.29 -16.98 3.53
C ILE A 136 4.90 -16.75 4.10
N ALA A 137 4.10 -17.80 4.21
CA ALA A 137 2.76 -17.74 4.79
C ALA A 137 2.75 -18.28 6.22
N PHE A 138 1.98 -17.65 7.10
CA PHE A 138 1.78 -18.07 8.47
C PHE A 138 0.28 -18.20 8.77
N ILE A 139 -0.21 -19.42 8.88
CA ILE A 139 -1.59 -19.71 9.28
C ILE A 139 -1.69 -19.57 10.79
N ASN A 140 -2.27 -18.46 11.22
CA ASN A 140 -2.38 -18.08 12.63
C ASN A 140 -3.72 -18.52 13.23
N LYS A 141 -3.85 -18.43 14.56
CA LYS A 141 -5.06 -18.73 15.32
C LYS A 141 -5.50 -20.19 15.24
N MET A 142 -4.59 -21.11 15.12
CA MET A 142 -4.87 -22.56 15.10
C MET A 142 -5.52 -23.09 16.39
N ASP A 143 -5.57 -22.27 17.43
CA ASP A 143 -6.25 -22.55 18.71
C ASP A 143 -7.75 -22.20 18.70
N ARG A 144 -8.26 -21.54 17.66
CA ARG A 144 -9.67 -21.15 17.56
C ARG A 144 -10.56 -22.29 17.07
N VAL A 145 -11.80 -22.31 17.57
CA VAL A 145 -12.84 -23.23 17.09
C VAL A 145 -13.11 -22.96 15.61
N GLY A 146 -13.10 -24.01 14.80
CA GLY A 146 -13.25 -23.93 13.34
C GLY A 146 -11.95 -23.70 12.59
N ALA A 147 -10.79 -23.64 13.25
CA ALA A 147 -9.51 -23.50 12.55
C ALA A 147 -9.17 -24.77 11.77
N ASP A 148 -8.94 -24.61 10.48
CA ASP A 148 -8.56 -25.68 9.54
C ASP A 148 -7.35 -25.25 8.70
N PHE A 149 -6.22 -25.89 8.96
CA PHE A 149 -4.96 -25.63 8.26
C PHE A 149 -5.07 -25.95 6.77
N PHE A 150 -5.65 -27.12 6.44
CA PHE A 150 -5.68 -27.60 5.06
C PHE A 150 -6.66 -26.80 4.20
N ALA A 151 -7.81 -26.43 4.77
CA ALA A 151 -8.76 -25.52 4.12
C ALA A 151 -8.13 -24.13 3.87
N SER A 152 -7.35 -23.64 4.85
CA SER A 152 -6.63 -22.35 4.71
C SER A 152 -5.58 -22.41 3.58
N VAL A 153 -4.80 -23.50 3.51
CA VAL A 153 -3.82 -23.72 2.43
C VAL A 153 -4.52 -23.83 1.07
N GLN A 154 -5.65 -24.57 1.01
CA GLN A 154 -6.42 -24.70 -0.23
C GLN A 154 -6.97 -23.33 -0.70
N SER A 155 -7.43 -22.48 0.22
CA SER A 155 -7.90 -21.15 -0.10
C SER A 155 -6.81 -20.26 -0.74
N MET A 156 -5.53 -20.48 -0.43
CA MET A 156 -4.41 -19.79 -1.10
C MET A 156 -4.30 -20.22 -2.57
N VAL A 157 -4.53 -21.49 -2.87
CA VAL A 157 -4.56 -21.99 -4.26
C VAL A 157 -5.73 -21.38 -5.02
N ASP A 158 -6.93 -21.47 -4.43
CA ASP A 158 -8.18 -21.13 -5.12
C ASP A 158 -8.34 -19.60 -5.34
N ARG A 159 -7.91 -18.79 -4.39
CA ARG A 159 -8.15 -17.33 -4.41
C ARG A 159 -6.93 -16.51 -4.83
N LEU A 160 -5.73 -16.98 -4.50
CA LEU A 160 -4.49 -16.24 -4.81
C LEU A 160 -3.77 -16.80 -6.04
N GLY A 161 -4.14 -18.00 -6.50
CA GLY A 161 -3.38 -18.70 -7.54
C GLY A 161 -1.95 -19.04 -7.09
N ALA A 162 -1.70 -19.06 -5.77
CA ALA A 162 -0.40 -19.35 -5.20
C ALA A 162 -0.06 -20.83 -5.27
N ARG A 163 1.22 -21.18 -5.13
CA ARG A 163 1.70 -22.53 -4.91
C ARG A 163 2.19 -22.67 -3.47
N PRO A 164 1.27 -22.84 -2.49
CA PRO A 164 1.64 -23.01 -1.11
C PRO A 164 2.29 -24.39 -0.89
N VAL A 165 3.39 -24.40 -0.16
CA VAL A 165 4.11 -25.63 0.20
C VAL A 165 4.17 -25.71 1.73
N PRO A 166 3.36 -26.59 2.37
CA PRO A 166 3.43 -26.81 3.80
C PRO A 166 4.82 -27.29 4.22
N VAL A 167 5.43 -26.59 5.16
CA VAL A 167 6.70 -26.99 5.79
C VAL A 167 6.46 -27.50 7.23
N GLN A 168 5.22 -27.39 7.67
CA GLN A 168 4.77 -27.85 8.98
C GLN A 168 3.35 -28.44 8.89
N LEU A 169 3.02 -29.36 9.80
CA LEU A 169 1.66 -29.84 10.03
C LEU A 169 1.21 -29.59 11.47
N PRO A 170 -0.09 -29.37 11.74
CA PRO A 170 -0.59 -29.14 13.09
C PRO A 170 -0.57 -30.41 13.95
N ILE A 171 -0.19 -30.28 15.21
CA ILE A 171 -0.36 -31.30 16.24
C ILE A 171 -1.53 -30.89 17.12
N GLY A 172 -2.66 -31.57 16.96
CA GLY A 172 -3.93 -31.20 17.58
C GLY A 172 -4.67 -30.13 16.79
N GLN A 173 -5.90 -29.87 17.16
CA GLN A 173 -6.78 -28.88 16.55
C GLN A 173 -7.47 -28.05 17.62
N GLU A 174 -7.80 -26.80 17.29
CA GLU A 174 -8.54 -25.89 18.17
C GLU A 174 -7.91 -25.78 19.57
N GLU A 175 -8.70 -25.98 20.62
CA GLU A 175 -8.22 -25.96 22.01
C GLU A 175 -7.12 -27.00 22.31
N ASN A 176 -7.07 -28.08 21.52
CA ASN A 176 -6.05 -29.11 21.62
C ASN A 176 -4.79 -28.84 20.80
N PHE A 177 -4.69 -27.72 20.15
CA PHE A 177 -3.50 -27.31 19.38
C PHE A 177 -2.32 -27.14 20.35
N ARG A 178 -1.33 -28.04 20.26
CA ARG A 178 -0.18 -28.10 21.18
C ARG A 178 1.17 -27.86 20.50
N GLY A 179 1.25 -28.01 19.18
CA GLY A 179 2.52 -27.90 18.49
C GLY A 179 2.41 -28.14 16.99
N VAL A 180 3.55 -28.34 16.36
CA VAL A 180 3.68 -28.56 14.92
C VAL A 180 4.62 -29.73 14.63
N VAL A 181 4.42 -30.42 13.53
CA VAL A 181 5.40 -31.32 12.92
C VAL A 181 6.24 -30.49 11.96
N ASP A 182 7.55 -30.50 12.15
CA ASP A 182 8.52 -29.92 11.21
C ASP A 182 8.81 -30.96 10.12
N LEU A 183 8.37 -30.68 8.90
CA LEU A 183 8.51 -31.58 7.75
C LEU A 183 9.92 -31.61 7.17
N ILE A 184 10.76 -30.64 7.47
CA ILE A 184 12.14 -30.61 6.99
C ILE A 184 13.04 -31.49 7.84
N GLU A 185 12.91 -31.36 9.14
CA GLU A 185 13.69 -32.13 10.12
C GLU A 185 13.02 -33.43 10.54
N MET A 186 11.78 -33.67 10.11
CA MET A 186 10.93 -34.83 10.46
C MET A 186 10.87 -35.06 11.97
N ARG A 187 10.47 -34.04 12.72
CA ARG A 187 10.34 -34.05 14.18
C ARG A 187 9.15 -33.23 14.66
N SER A 188 8.75 -33.43 15.91
CA SER A 188 7.70 -32.59 16.51
C SER A 188 8.29 -31.47 17.31
N LEU A 189 7.60 -30.29 17.26
CA LEU A 189 7.86 -29.14 18.10
C LEU A 189 6.62 -28.83 18.91
N SER A 190 6.73 -28.78 20.23
CA SER A 190 5.59 -28.51 21.12
C SER A 190 5.95 -27.51 22.21
N TRP A 191 4.93 -26.82 22.73
CA TRP A 191 5.06 -25.80 23.77
C TRP A 191 4.14 -26.14 24.93
N ASN A 192 4.72 -26.33 26.10
CA ASN A 192 4.02 -26.75 27.33
C ASN A 192 3.89 -25.61 28.37
N ASP A 193 4.50 -24.45 28.10
CA ASP A 193 4.41 -23.25 28.93
C ASP A 193 3.57 -22.15 28.30
N ASP A 194 2.89 -21.35 29.11
CA ASP A 194 2.01 -20.26 28.64
C ASP A 194 2.76 -19.14 27.91
N LEU A 195 4.05 -18.95 28.20
CA LEU A 195 4.88 -17.93 27.56
C LEU A 195 5.56 -18.45 26.28
N GLY A 196 5.44 -19.73 25.97
CA GLY A 196 6.05 -20.32 24.77
C GLY A 196 7.59 -20.26 24.76
N MET A 197 8.23 -20.12 25.93
CA MET A 197 9.70 -20.02 26.04
C MET A 197 10.39 -21.37 25.88
N ASN A 198 9.72 -22.45 26.31
CA ASN A 198 10.26 -23.79 26.32
C ASN A 198 9.66 -24.58 25.14
N MET A 199 10.37 -24.58 24.02
CA MET A 199 10.05 -25.43 22.88
C MET A 199 10.68 -26.81 23.10
N GLU A 200 9.84 -27.82 23.15
CA GLU A 200 10.24 -29.23 23.26
C GLU A 200 10.32 -29.86 21.86
N ILE A 201 11.44 -30.53 21.61
CA ILE A 201 11.67 -31.27 20.37
C ILE A 201 11.46 -32.76 20.70
N GLY A 202 10.61 -33.43 19.91
CA GLY A 202 10.25 -34.82 20.11
C GLY A 202 10.08 -35.58 18.81
N GLU A 203 9.68 -36.83 18.93
CA GLU A 203 9.30 -37.67 17.80
C GLU A 203 7.92 -37.26 17.27
N ILE A 204 7.67 -37.54 15.99
CA ILE A 204 6.36 -37.32 15.37
C ILE A 204 5.35 -38.24 16.02
N PRO A 205 4.16 -37.74 16.46
CA PRO A 205 3.10 -38.61 16.96
C PRO A 205 2.74 -39.69 15.94
N ALA A 206 2.54 -40.93 16.43
CA ALA A 206 2.32 -42.09 15.56
C ALA A 206 1.11 -41.89 14.60
N GLU A 207 0.08 -41.19 15.07
CA GLU A 207 -1.11 -40.83 14.27
C GLU A 207 -0.83 -39.88 13.10
N LEU A 208 0.28 -39.14 13.14
CA LEU A 208 0.67 -38.18 12.11
C LEU A 208 1.84 -38.67 11.25
N ALA A 209 2.45 -39.80 11.59
CA ALA A 209 3.66 -40.26 10.93
C ALA A 209 3.50 -40.52 9.42
N GLU A 210 2.38 -41.13 9.02
CA GLU A 210 2.07 -41.38 7.59
C GLU A 210 1.84 -40.09 6.84
N GLN A 211 1.01 -39.21 7.41
CA GLN A 211 0.72 -37.89 6.81
C GLN A 211 1.99 -37.03 6.73
N ALA A 212 2.84 -37.03 7.74
CA ALA A 212 4.09 -36.30 7.73
C ALA A 212 5.04 -36.79 6.64
N SER A 213 5.12 -38.14 6.44
CA SER A 213 5.91 -38.74 5.36
C SER A 213 5.38 -38.34 3.99
N GLU A 214 4.06 -38.34 3.79
CA GLU A 214 3.43 -37.92 2.53
C GLU A 214 3.73 -36.44 2.23
N TYR A 215 3.53 -35.54 3.19
CA TYR A 215 3.79 -34.10 3.01
C TYR A 215 5.28 -33.79 2.88
N HIS A 216 6.16 -34.56 3.53
CA HIS A 216 7.60 -34.46 3.31
C HIS A 216 7.99 -34.79 1.87
N HIS A 217 7.43 -35.88 1.33
CA HIS A 217 7.61 -36.26 -0.09
C HIS A 217 7.09 -35.16 -1.04
N GLN A 218 5.88 -34.63 -0.79
CA GLN A 218 5.32 -33.51 -1.57
C GLN A 218 6.20 -32.25 -1.50
N LEU A 219 6.80 -31.98 -0.34
CA LEU A 219 7.73 -30.88 -0.16
C LEU A 219 8.98 -31.06 -1.04
N ILE A 220 9.59 -32.26 -1.03
CA ILE A 220 10.76 -32.56 -1.89
C ILE A 220 10.38 -32.35 -3.36
N ASP A 221 9.28 -32.95 -3.79
CA ASP A 221 8.77 -32.89 -5.17
C ASP A 221 8.53 -31.45 -5.63
N ALA A 222 8.02 -30.58 -4.71
CA ALA A 222 7.71 -29.20 -5.01
C ALA A 222 8.95 -28.33 -5.26
N VAL A 223 10.11 -28.68 -4.70
CA VAL A 223 11.32 -27.85 -4.71
C VAL A 223 12.54 -28.49 -5.40
N ALA A 224 12.45 -29.77 -5.79
CA ALA A 224 13.58 -30.53 -6.36
C ALA A 224 14.18 -29.85 -7.61
N ASP A 225 13.36 -29.26 -8.46
CA ASP A 225 13.81 -28.59 -9.69
C ASP A 225 14.64 -27.31 -9.44
N HIS A 226 14.67 -26.82 -8.20
CA HIS A 226 15.39 -25.58 -7.84
C HIS A 226 16.81 -25.82 -7.28
N ASP A 227 17.24 -27.09 -7.19
CA ASP A 227 18.58 -27.46 -6.70
C ASP A 227 19.04 -28.75 -7.37
N GLU A 228 20.11 -28.66 -8.17
CA GLU A 228 20.63 -29.81 -8.96
C GLU A 228 21.06 -30.97 -8.05
N GLU A 229 21.71 -30.69 -6.91
CA GLU A 229 22.17 -31.72 -5.98
C GLU A 229 20.98 -32.45 -5.33
N LEU A 230 19.94 -31.68 -4.94
CA LEU A 230 18.69 -32.26 -4.40
C LEU A 230 18.01 -33.14 -5.46
N LEU A 231 17.87 -32.65 -6.69
CA LEU A 231 17.21 -33.38 -7.76
C LEU A 231 17.92 -34.70 -8.09
N GLU A 232 19.25 -34.68 -8.20
CA GLU A 232 20.04 -35.88 -8.46
C GLU A 232 19.93 -36.88 -7.30
N THR A 233 20.00 -36.39 -6.03
CA THR A 233 19.87 -37.23 -4.84
C THR A 233 18.48 -37.84 -4.75
N TYR A 234 17.43 -37.06 -4.95
CA TYR A 234 16.04 -37.50 -4.91
C TYR A 234 15.73 -38.57 -5.96
N LEU A 235 16.18 -38.37 -7.19
CA LEU A 235 16.00 -39.36 -8.27
C LEU A 235 16.82 -40.65 -8.03
N GLY A 236 17.92 -40.55 -7.32
CA GLY A 236 18.78 -41.71 -6.99
C GLY A 236 18.33 -42.48 -5.77
N ASP A 237 18.21 -41.82 -4.66
CA ASP A 237 17.80 -42.37 -3.35
C ASP A 237 17.19 -41.25 -2.48
N GLU A 238 15.86 -41.23 -2.38
CA GLU A 238 15.14 -40.26 -1.57
C GLU A 238 15.58 -40.24 -0.10
N SER A 239 15.98 -41.38 0.45
CA SER A 239 16.43 -41.47 1.85
C SER A 239 17.75 -40.76 2.12
N ALA A 240 18.48 -40.39 1.09
CA ALA A 240 19.73 -39.62 1.17
C ALA A 240 19.52 -38.10 1.15
N VAL A 241 18.30 -37.62 0.94
CA VAL A 241 17.96 -36.21 0.99
C VAL A 241 18.16 -35.68 2.40
N THR A 242 18.96 -34.61 2.52
CA THR A 242 19.25 -33.99 3.81
C THR A 242 18.41 -32.73 4.05
N PRO A 243 18.14 -32.37 5.33
CA PRO A 243 17.46 -31.12 5.66
C PRO A 243 18.13 -29.86 5.07
N GLU A 244 19.46 -29.88 4.93
CA GLU A 244 20.23 -28.76 4.34
C GLU A 244 19.93 -28.59 2.86
N MET A 245 19.86 -29.69 2.10
CA MET A 245 19.46 -29.67 0.67
C MET A 245 18.06 -29.10 0.52
N LEU A 246 17.10 -29.58 1.36
CA LEU A 246 15.73 -29.08 1.33
C LEU A 246 15.64 -27.57 1.66
N ARG A 247 16.33 -27.11 2.69
CA ARG A 247 16.35 -25.66 3.01
C ARG A 247 16.89 -24.82 1.87
N ARG A 248 17.97 -25.28 1.23
CA ARG A 248 18.60 -24.60 0.11
C ARG A 248 17.66 -24.52 -1.10
N ALA A 249 17.05 -25.63 -1.48
CA ALA A 249 16.10 -25.68 -2.58
C ALA A 249 14.83 -24.87 -2.28
N LEU A 250 14.27 -24.99 -1.08
CA LEU A 250 13.10 -24.23 -0.65
C LEU A 250 13.38 -22.71 -0.64
N ARG A 251 14.60 -22.32 -0.20
CA ARG A 251 15.03 -20.93 -0.29
C ARG A 251 15.09 -20.46 -1.74
N ALA A 252 15.73 -21.20 -2.64
CA ALA A 252 15.80 -20.86 -4.06
C ALA A 252 14.41 -20.70 -4.67
N ALA A 253 13.52 -21.67 -4.48
CA ALA A 253 12.15 -21.62 -4.95
C ALA A 253 11.33 -20.46 -4.36
N THR A 254 11.60 -20.06 -3.11
CA THR A 254 10.95 -18.92 -2.46
C THR A 254 11.44 -17.59 -3.04
N LEU A 255 12.75 -17.46 -3.28
CA LEU A 255 13.35 -16.27 -3.89
C LEU A 255 12.87 -16.06 -5.32
N ASP A 256 12.68 -17.14 -6.07
CA ASP A 256 12.12 -17.13 -7.44
C ASP A 256 10.59 -16.96 -7.47
N ILE A 257 9.94 -16.85 -6.29
CA ILE A 257 8.48 -16.70 -6.13
C ILE A 257 7.69 -17.86 -6.78
N THR A 258 8.31 -18.99 -6.97
CA THR A 258 7.66 -20.19 -7.57
C THR A 258 6.85 -20.97 -6.54
N VAL A 259 7.25 -20.91 -5.26
CA VAL A 259 6.52 -21.52 -4.15
C VAL A 259 6.39 -20.54 -2.98
N THR A 260 5.43 -20.80 -2.11
CA THR A 260 5.26 -20.08 -0.84
C THR A 260 5.33 -21.07 0.31
N PRO A 261 6.40 -21.07 1.12
CA PRO A 261 6.46 -21.91 2.33
C PRO A 261 5.34 -21.54 3.29
N VAL A 262 4.62 -22.54 3.79
CA VAL A 262 3.51 -22.35 4.74
C VAL A 262 3.86 -22.91 6.09
N LEU A 263 3.83 -22.04 7.10
CA LEU A 263 3.97 -22.34 8.51
C LEU A 263 2.63 -22.14 9.21
N LEU A 264 2.54 -22.61 10.46
CA LEU A 264 1.32 -22.45 11.24
C LEU A 264 1.61 -22.23 12.73
N GLY A 265 0.61 -21.67 13.42
CA GLY A 265 0.74 -21.45 14.85
C GLY A 265 -0.45 -20.74 15.48
N SER A 266 -0.27 -20.33 16.70
CA SER A 266 -1.15 -19.41 17.43
C SER A 266 -0.27 -18.36 18.13
N ALA A 267 -0.19 -17.18 17.54
CA ALA A 267 0.55 -16.06 18.13
C ALA A 267 -0.01 -15.70 19.52
N PHE A 268 -1.33 -15.73 19.68
CA PHE A 268 -1.99 -15.46 20.98
C PHE A 268 -1.61 -16.47 22.06
N LYS A 269 -1.50 -17.76 21.70
CA LYS A 269 -1.07 -18.84 22.62
C LYS A 269 0.44 -19.03 22.66
N ASN A 270 1.21 -18.13 22.02
CA ASN A 270 2.67 -18.17 22.04
C ASN A 270 3.29 -19.44 21.41
N LYS A 271 2.66 -19.99 20.37
CA LYS A 271 3.07 -21.23 19.70
C LYS A 271 3.37 -20.99 18.23
N GLY A 272 4.50 -21.51 17.73
CA GLY A 272 4.88 -21.47 16.32
C GLY A 272 5.66 -20.23 15.88
N VAL A 273 5.90 -19.24 16.74
CA VAL A 273 6.54 -17.97 16.35
C VAL A 273 8.07 -18.10 16.20
N GLN A 274 8.73 -18.93 17.04
CA GLN A 274 10.18 -19.16 16.90
C GLN A 274 10.51 -19.87 15.58
N PRO A 275 9.82 -20.94 15.16
CA PRO A 275 10.00 -21.50 13.82
C PRO A 275 9.71 -20.52 12.69
N LEU A 276 8.75 -19.59 12.86
CA LEU A 276 8.50 -18.52 11.90
C LEU A 276 9.72 -17.59 11.77
N LEU A 277 10.36 -17.21 12.89
CA LEU A 277 11.60 -16.42 12.88
C LEU A 277 12.75 -17.17 12.21
N ASP A 278 12.85 -18.47 12.42
CA ASP A 278 13.84 -19.31 11.74
C ASP A 278 13.59 -19.33 10.23
N ALA A 279 12.34 -19.49 9.80
CA ALA A 279 11.96 -19.46 8.39
C ALA A 279 12.24 -18.10 7.70
N VAL A 280 12.07 -16.99 8.42
CA VAL A 280 12.47 -15.66 7.92
C VAL A 280 13.94 -15.61 7.56
N ILE A 281 14.79 -16.17 8.41
CA ILE A 281 16.24 -16.21 8.18
C ILE A 281 16.58 -17.17 7.04
N ASP A 282 15.99 -18.35 7.05
CA ASP A 282 16.35 -19.45 6.16
C ASP A 282 15.80 -19.23 4.74
N TYR A 283 14.61 -18.66 4.55
CA TYR A 283 13.95 -18.59 3.25
C TYR A 283 13.81 -17.20 2.65
N LEU A 284 13.71 -16.13 3.45
CA LEU A 284 13.55 -14.80 2.90
C LEU A 284 14.88 -14.18 2.45
N PRO A 285 14.86 -13.28 1.45
CA PRO A 285 16.07 -12.70 0.87
C PRO A 285 16.83 -11.78 1.84
N SER A 286 18.12 -11.73 1.64
CA SER A 286 18.97 -10.61 2.06
C SER A 286 18.99 -9.52 0.99
N PRO A 287 19.47 -8.30 1.28
CA PRO A 287 19.66 -7.28 0.25
C PRO A 287 20.53 -7.70 -0.93
N LEU A 288 21.37 -8.72 -0.78
CA LEU A 288 22.22 -9.25 -1.85
C LEU A 288 21.51 -10.22 -2.77
N ASP A 289 20.42 -10.83 -2.33
CA ASP A 289 19.61 -11.75 -3.13
C ASP A 289 18.60 -11.01 -4.03
N VAL A 290 18.34 -9.73 -3.74
CA VAL A 290 17.41 -8.90 -4.51
C VAL A 290 18.14 -8.34 -5.73
N PRO A 291 17.47 -8.26 -6.91
CA PRO A 291 18.07 -7.65 -8.09
C PRO A 291 18.58 -6.22 -7.84
N PRO A 292 19.63 -5.78 -8.56
CA PRO A 292 20.08 -4.39 -8.50
C PRO A 292 18.92 -3.42 -8.73
N ILE A 293 18.90 -2.32 -7.97
CA ILE A 293 17.85 -1.31 -8.15
C ILE A 293 18.05 -0.56 -9.47
N HIS A 294 16.98 -0.38 -10.21
CA HIS A 294 16.97 0.37 -11.47
C HIS A 294 16.44 1.79 -11.26
N GLY A 295 16.86 2.69 -12.11
CA GLY A 295 16.42 4.08 -12.12
C GLY A 295 16.91 4.81 -13.37
N LEU A 296 16.59 6.10 -13.46
CA LEU A 296 16.96 6.95 -14.58
C LEU A 296 17.98 8.00 -14.14
N ASP A 297 18.94 8.30 -15.00
CA ASP A 297 19.79 9.49 -14.83
C ASP A 297 18.92 10.73 -15.11
N PRO A 298 18.72 11.64 -14.13
CA PRO A 298 17.85 12.81 -14.32
C PRO A 298 18.36 13.82 -15.36
N ARG A 299 19.61 13.66 -15.85
CA ARG A 299 20.24 14.56 -16.84
C ARG A 299 20.15 14.02 -18.25
N THR A 300 20.18 12.70 -18.41
CA THR A 300 20.30 12.04 -19.72
C THR A 300 19.13 11.11 -20.02
N GLU A 301 18.27 10.83 -19.02
CA GLU A 301 17.14 9.89 -19.08
C GLU A 301 17.56 8.44 -19.42
N HIS A 302 18.88 8.14 -19.34
CA HIS A 302 19.36 6.78 -19.52
C HIS A 302 19.10 5.92 -18.29
N GLU A 303 18.77 4.67 -18.53
CA GLU A 303 18.63 3.68 -17.45
C GLU A 303 19.96 3.43 -16.75
N LEU A 304 19.92 3.43 -15.44
CA LEU A 304 21.02 3.12 -14.55
C LEU A 304 20.62 2.00 -13.60
N SER A 305 21.58 1.21 -13.17
CA SER A 305 21.39 0.25 -12.08
C SER A 305 22.43 0.47 -10.97
N ARG A 306 22.06 0.10 -9.73
CA ARG A 306 22.94 0.16 -8.56
C ARG A 306 22.87 -1.17 -7.82
N ARG A 307 24.05 -1.71 -7.50
CA ARG A 307 24.17 -2.91 -6.67
C ARG A 307 24.11 -2.54 -5.18
N PRO A 308 23.63 -3.41 -4.31
CA PRO A 308 23.62 -3.18 -2.87
C PRO A 308 25.05 -3.36 -2.28
N ALA A 309 25.92 -2.40 -2.55
CA ALA A 309 27.32 -2.40 -2.12
C ALA A 309 27.71 -1.03 -1.55
N LEU A 310 28.60 -1.02 -0.55
CA LEU A 310 29.02 0.21 0.15
C LEU A 310 29.95 1.09 -0.70
N ASP A 311 30.63 0.52 -1.68
CA ASP A 311 31.55 1.19 -2.61
C ASP A 311 30.84 1.78 -3.85
N GLU A 312 29.55 1.51 -4.02
CA GLU A 312 28.72 2.14 -5.05
C GLU A 312 28.36 3.59 -4.68
N PRO A 313 28.00 4.43 -5.65
CA PRO A 313 27.46 5.75 -5.35
C PRO A 313 26.20 5.65 -4.50
N PHE A 314 26.07 6.53 -3.50
CA PHE A 314 24.90 6.52 -2.61
C PHE A 314 23.61 6.76 -3.37
N SER A 315 22.61 5.91 -3.12
CA SER A 315 21.22 6.10 -3.50
C SER A 315 20.27 5.54 -2.45
N ALA A 316 19.22 6.26 -2.17
CA ALA A 316 18.19 5.90 -1.19
C ALA A 316 16.80 6.42 -1.61
N LEU A 317 15.78 5.71 -1.21
CA LEU A 317 14.39 6.10 -1.38
C LEU A 317 13.81 6.59 -0.05
N ALA A 318 13.25 7.79 -0.04
CA ALA A 318 12.46 8.30 1.07
C ALA A 318 11.04 7.72 0.98
N PHE A 319 10.75 6.69 1.76
CA PHE A 319 9.48 5.96 1.63
C PHE A 319 8.40 6.40 2.63
N LYS A 320 8.79 7.09 3.69
CA LYS A 320 7.86 7.61 4.69
C LYS A 320 8.38 8.89 5.33
N VAL A 321 7.50 9.86 5.46
CA VAL A 321 7.73 11.08 6.22
C VAL A 321 6.74 11.12 7.37
N MET A 322 7.17 11.54 8.55
CA MET A 322 6.30 11.77 9.70
C MET A 322 6.76 12.97 10.51
N SER A 323 5.83 13.62 11.18
CA SER A 323 6.11 14.70 12.13
C SER A 323 6.24 14.15 13.54
N ASP A 324 7.36 14.42 14.17
CA ASP A 324 7.63 14.02 15.55
C ASP A 324 7.63 15.25 16.47
N PRO A 325 6.93 15.19 17.61
CA PRO A 325 6.82 16.35 18.52
C PRO A 325 8.15 16.85 19.06
N TYR A 326 9.16 15.98 19.16
CA TYR A 326 10.44 16.28 19.80
C TYR A 326 11.57 16.60 18.82
N VAL A 327 11.60 15.93 17.67
CA VAL A 327 12.70 16.07 16.70
C VAL A 327 12.27 16.73 15.38
N GLY A 328 10.97 16.98 15.22
CA GLY A 328 10.41 17.58 14.03
C GLY A 328 10.22 16.56 12.91
N LYS A 329 10.54 16.92 11.67
CA LYS A 329 10.36 16.07 10.50
C LYS A 329 11.34 14.89 10.52
N LEU A 330 10.80 13.67 10.50
CA LEU A 330 11.50 12.42 10.33
C LEU A 330 11.26 11.87 8.93
N THR A 331 12.31 11.59 8.19
CA THR A 331 12.23 10.98 6.87
C THR A 331 12.84 9.59 6.92
N TYR A 332 12.02 8.55 6.75
CA TYR A 332 12.50 7.17 6.69
C TYR A 332 13.02 6.90 5.29
N ILE A 333 14.24 6.38 5.23
CA ILE A 333 14.90 6.03 3.98
C ILE A 333 15.31 4.57 3.95
N ARG A 334 15.22 3.97 2.77
CA ARG A 334 15.87 2.71 2.42
C ARG A 334 17.08 3.02 1.56
N VAL A 335 18.26 2.65 2.01
CA VAL A 335 19.50 2.78 1.24
C VAL A 335 19.65 1.57 0.33
N TYR A 336 19.77 1.81 -0.97
CA TYR A 336 19.95 0.76 -1.98
C TYR A 336 21.41 0.57 -2.36
N SER A 337 22.22 1.64 -2.37
CA SER A 337 23.63 1.60 -2.71
C SER A 337 24.44 2.64 -1.95
N GLY A 338 25.73 2.40 -1.80
CA GLY A 338 26.65 3.30 -1.14
C GLY A 338 26.44 3.45 0.36
N GLN A 339 26.99 4.49 0.92
CA GLN A 339 26.85 4.87 2.34
C GLN A 339 26.86 6.37 2.50
N VAL A 340 26.29 6.86 3.60
CA VAL A 340 26.24 8.28 3.95
C VAL A 340 26.39 8.45 5.46
N LYS A 341 27.00 9.56 5.87
CA LYS A 341 27.24 9.92 7.27
C LYS A 341 26.40 11.11 7.69
N ALA A 342 26.18 11.21 8.99
CA ALA A 342 25.61 12.42 9.58
C ALA A 342 26.47 13.64 9.21
N GLY A 343 25.83 14.68 8.68
CA GLY A 343 26.50 15.89 8.21
C GLY A 343 26.77 15.95 6.70
N ASP A 344 26.68 14.83 5.97
CA ASP A 344 26.89 14.78 4.54
C ASP A 344 25.79 15.53 3.77
N ARG A 345 26.11 15.91 2.54
CA ARG A 345 25.16 16.50 1.60
C ARG A 345 24.71 15.44 0.60
N VAL A 346 23.42 15.42 0.37
CA VAL A 346 22.78 14.56 -0.62
C VAL A 346 21.92 15.40 -1.54
N MET A 347 21.77 14.98 -2.77
CA MET A 347 20.88 15.58 -3.73
C MET A 347 19.55 14.83 -3.70
N ASN A 348 18.47 15.55 -3.51
CA ASN A 348 17.13 15.06 -3.84
C ASN A 348 17.01 15.14 -5.36
N THR A 349 17.09 14.02 -6.02
CA THR A 349 17.16 13.96 -7.49
C THR A 349 15.82 14.19 -8.17
N THR A 350 14.71 14.01 -7.44
CA THR A 350 13.36 14.30 -7.93
C THR A 350 13.11 15.81 -7.99
N SER A 351 13.49 16.54 -6.94
CA SER A 351 13.32 18.00 -6.87
C SER A 351 14.52 18.80 -7.35
N GLY A 352 15.68 18.16 -7.61
CA GLY A 352 16.93 18.82 -8.02
C GLY A 352 17.63 19.60 -6.88
N LYS A 353 17.19 19.46 -5.65
CA LYS A 353 17.69 20.27 -4.51
C LYS A 353 18.68 19.47 -3.64
N THR A 354 19.69 20.18 -3.14
CA THR A 354 20.67 19.59 -2.21
C THR A 354 20.24 19.82 -0.78
N GLU A 355 20.24 18.76 0.02
CA GLU A 355 19.93 18.78 1.44
C GLU A 355 21.07 18.21 2.28
N ARG A 356 21.08 18.48 3.57
CA ARG A 356 22.06 17.99 4.51
C ARG A 356 21.46 16.93 5.43
N ILE A 357 22.09 15.77 5.54
CA ILE A 357 21.78 14.76 6.55
C ILE A 357 22.09 15.35 7.93
N GLY A 358 21.07 15.52 8.76
CA GLY A 358 21.26 15.99 10.13
C GLY A 358 21.72 14.83 11.03
N ARG A 359 20.75 14.17 11.68
CA ARG A 359 21.00 12.97 12.49
C ARG A 359 20.44 11.74 11.79
N ILE A 360 21.10 10.62 11.98
CA ILE A 360 20.65 9.31 11.50
C ILE A 360 20.15 8.53 12.73
N LEU A 361 18.92 8.09 12.70
CA LEU A 361 18.28 7.38 13.80
C LEU A 361 17.89 5.97 13.38
N GLN A 362 18.39 4.98 14.10
CA GLN A 362 17.89 3.62 14.05
C GLN A 362 16.65 3.54 14.93
N MET A 363 15.55 3.10 14.35
CA MET A 363 14.29 2.98 15.07
C MET A 363 14.14 1.59 15.67
N HIS A 364 13.68 1.55 16.91
CA HIS A 364 13.37 0.36 17.68
C HIS A 364 12.02 0.55 18.35
N ALA A 365 10.94 0.43 17.56
CA ALA A 365 9.61 0.83 18.00
C ALA A 365 9.61 2.28 18.53
N ASN A 366 9.42 2.48 19.83
CA ASN A 366 9.41 3.80 20.47
C ASN A 366 10.80 4.32 20.89
N HIS A 367 11.86 3.51 20.74
CA HIS A 367 13.22 3.92 21.10
C HIS A 367 14.02 4.31 19.86
N ARG A 368 14.88 5.31 20.02
CA ARG A 368 15.73 5.86 18.97
C ARG A 368 17.17 5.70 19.39
N GLU A 369 17.98 5.14 18.50
CA GLU A 369 19.41 5.04 18.67
C GLU A 369 20.09 5.89 17.59
N GLU A 370 20.95 6.82 17.99
CA GLU A 370 21.69 7.68 17.05
C GLU A 370 22.85 6.89 16.44
N ARG A 371 22.99 7.00 15.12
CA ARG A 371 24.07 6.37 14.35
C ARG A 371 24.91 7.41 13.62
N GLU A 372 26.18 7.12 13.43
CA GLU A 372 27.08 7.99 12.68
C GLU A 372 26.90 7.87 11.18
N ASP A 373 26.56 6.68 10.69
CA ASP A 373 26.41 6.36 9.28
C ASP A 373 25.26 5.36 9.00
N ILE A 374 24.90 5.26 7.73
CA ILE A 374 24.01 4.25 7.19
C ILE A 374 24.48 3.84 5.79
N GLY A 375 24.37 2.55 5.47
CA GLY A 375 24.83 1.99 4.20
C GLY A 375 23.78 1.16 3.47
N ALA A 376 24.18 0.69 2.29
CA ALA A 376 23.36 -0.16 1.43
C ALA A 376 22.66 -1.27 2.23
N GLY A 377 21.41 -1.56 1.89
CA GLY A 377 20.61 -2.59 2.54
C GLY A 377 19.97 -2.18 3.87
N GLU A 378 20.25 -1.01 4.40
CA GLU A 378 19.74 -0.56 5.70
C GLU A 378 18.52 0.36 5.56
N ILE A 379 17.74 0.40 6.64
CA ILE A 379 16.59 1.31 6.82
C ILE A 379 16.86 2.15 8.08
N ALA A 380 16.71 3.47 7.97
CA ALA A 380 16.79 4.38 9.10
C ALA A 380 15.93 5.63 8.90
N ALA A 381 15.72 6.37 9.97
CA ALA A 381 15.07 7.67 9.95
C ALA A 381 16.11 8.80 9.96
N ILE A 382 15.93 9.76 9.07
CA ILE A 382 16.80 10.93 8.95
C ILE A 382 16.10 12.17 9.50
N VAL A 383 16.80 12.90 10.36
CA VAL A 383 16.38 14.22 10.82
C VAL A 383 17.12 15.29 10.03
N GLY A 384 16.44 16.34 9.61
CA GLY A 384 17.06 17.50 8.98
C GLY A 384 16.78 17.65 7.49
N LEU A 385 16.15 16.67 6.83
CA LEU A 385 15.65 16.81 5.48
C LEU A 385 14.37 17.65 5.48
N LYS A 386 14.46 18.87 4.96
CA LYS A 386 13.35 19.84 5.05
C LYS A 386 12.38 19.74 3.88
N GLN A 387 12.90 19.43 2.70
CA GLN A 387 12.16 19.48 1.44
C GLN A 387 11.81 18.11 0.89
N THR A 388 12.54 17.08 1.32
CA THR A 388 12.29 15.69 0.89
C THR A 388 10.92 15.23 1.37
N THR A 389 10.10 14.72 0.44
CA THR A 389 8.78 14.14 0.67
C THR A 389 8.79 12.63 0.40
N THR A 390 7.67 11.98 0.68
CA THR A 390 7.52 10.53 0.44
C THR A 390 7.57 10.22 -1.06
N GLY A 391 8.35 9.20 -1.44
CA GLY A 391 8.53 8.77 -2.83
C GLY A 391 9.73 9.40 -3.54
N GLU A 392 10.41 10.36 -2.92
CA GLU A 392 11.55 11.03 -3.54
C GLU A 392 12.87 10.29 -3.34
N THR A 393 13.76 10.43 -4.30
CA THR A 393 15.08 9.79 -4.30
C THR A 393 16.17 10.73 -3.79
N LEU A 394 17.01 10.22 -2.90
CA LEU A 394 18.21 10.85 -2.42
C LEU A 394 19.42 10.15 -3.03
N ALA A 395 20.34 10.89 -3.64
CA ALA A 395 21.54 10.33 -4.24
C ALA A 395 22.75 11.28 -4.09
N THR A 396 23.92 10.76 -4.45
CA THR A 396 25.13 11.57 -4.59
C THR A 396 24.99 12.50 -5.81
N ASP A 397 25.38 13.76 -5.68
CA ASP A 397 25.31 14.77 -6.75
C ASP A 397 26.21 14.45 -7.95
N THR A 398 27.31 13.75 -7.73
CA THR A 398 28.26 13.36 -8.79
C THR A 398 27.77 12.18 -9.65
N ALA A 399 26.85 11.38 -9.13
CA ALA A 399 26.26 10.23 -9.82
C ALA A 399 24.76 10.13 -9.49
N PRO A 400 23.94 11.10 -9.95
CA PRO A 400 22.54 11.14 -9.63
C PRO A 400 21.78 9.99 -10.30
N ILE A 401 20.78 9.48 -9.62
CA ILE A 401 19.80 8.50 -10.12
C ILE A 401 18.44 8.87 -9.56
N VAL A 402 17.40 8.78 -10.36
CA VAL A 402 16.02 8.82 -9.92
C VAL A 402 15.51 7.38 -9.92
N LEU A 403 15.25 6.85 -8.75
CA LEU A 403 14.62 5.53 -8.61
C LEU A 403 13.17 5.63 -9.08
N GLU A 404 12.60 4.51 -9.47
CA GLU A 404 11.20 4.46 -9.88
C GLU A 404 10.29 5.17 -8.87
N SER A 405 9.51 6.13 -9.35
CA SER A 405 8.60 6.91 -8.50
C SER A 405 7.41 6.05 -8.07
N MET A 406 6.98 6.20 -6.82
CA MET A 406 5.72 5.64 -6.37
C MET A 406 4.57 6.43 -6.96
N THR A 407 3.62 5.73 -7.61
CA THR A 407 2.37 6.33 -8.05
C THR A 407 1.33 6.17 -6.94
N PHE A 408 0.73 7.28 -6.54
CA PHE A 408 -0.29 7.26 -5.49
C PHE A 408 -1.67 7.44 -6.12
N PRO A 409 -2.68 6.67 -5.67
CA PRO A 409 -4.04 6.83 -6.15
C PRO A 409 -4.61 8.20 -5.74
N ASP A 410 -5.48 8.74 -6.57
CA ASP A 410 -6.20 9.95 -6.23
C ASP A 410 -7.21 9.71 -5.09
N PRO A 411 -7.38 10.68 -4.18
CA PRO A 411 -8.37 10.57 -3.13
C PRO A 411 -9.80 10.47 -3.68
N VAL A 412 -10.64 9.68 -3.02
CA VAL A 412 -12.01 9.39 -3.51
C VAL A 412 -13.11 10.15 -2.77
N ILE A 413 -12.87 10.60 -1.55
CA ILE A 413 -13.83 11.38 -0.77
C ILE A 413 -13.24 12.71 -0.32
N SER A 414 -14.11 13.71 -0.12
CA SER A 414 -13.73 15.02 0.38
C SER A 414 -14.70 15.48 1.46
N VAL A 415 -14.17 16.18 2.46
CA VAL A 415 -14.94 16.85 3.51
C VAL A 415 -14.49 18.30 3.64
N ALA A 416 -15.41 19.19 4.01
CA ALA A 416 -15.07 20.56 4.36
C ALA A 416 -14.61 20.63 5.82
N VAL A 417 -13.52 21.34 6.06
CA VAL A 417 -12.99 21.55 7.42
C VAL A 417 -12.89 23.05 7.68
N GLU A 418 -13.54 23.50 8.74
CA GLU A 418 -13.57 24.90 9.15
C GLU A 418 -13.06 25.03 10.58
N PRO A 419 -12.15 25.96 10.87
CA PRO A 419 -11.70 26.19 12.25
C PRO A 419 -12.86 26.76 13.08
N ARG A 420 -13.01 26.34 14.32
CA ARG A 420 -14.05 26.86 15.21
C ARG A 420 -13.81 28.32 15.58
N THR A 421 -12.57 28.76 15.63
CA THR A 421 -12.20 30.13 15.97
C THR A 421 -11.26 30.72 14.90
N LYS A 422 -11.32 32.06 14.74
CA LYS A 422 -10.40 32.77 13.83
C LYS A 422 -8.92 32.57 14.21
N GLY A 423 -8.63 32.38 15.50
CA GLY A 423 -7.26 32.14 15.98
C GLY A 423 -6.71 30.77 15.60
N ASP A 424 -7.55 29.83 15.23
CA ASP A 424 -7.14 28.47 14.81
C ASP A 424 -6.91 28.36 13.31
N GLN A 425 -7.20 29.40 12.51
CA GLN A 425 -7.02 29.39 11.07
C GLN A 425 -5.57 29.09 10.65
N ASP A 426 -4.61 29.81 11.24
CA ASP A 426 -3.20 29.64 10.90
C ASP A 426 -2.66 28.30 11.40
N LYS A 427 -3.15 27.83 12.56
CA LYS A 427 -2.81 26.51 13.09
C LYS A 427 -3.37 25.39 12.21
N LEU A 428 -4.63 25.52 11.78
CA LEU A 428 -5.27 24.57 10.87
C LEU A 428 -4.48 24.43 9.57
N SER A 429 -4.15 25.56 8.93
CA SER A 429 -3.37 25.56 7.69
C SER A 429 -2.01 24.88 7.86
N THR A 430 -1.30 25.19 8.96
CA THR A 430 0.01 24.59 9.27
C THR A 430 -0.11 23.10 9.55
N ALA A 431 -1.14 22.67 10.30
CA ALA A 431 -1.37 21.27 10.62
C ALA A 431 -1.73 20.46 9.37
N LEU A 432 -2.64 20.98 8.54
CA LEU A 432 -3.04 20.34 7.28
C LEU A 432 -1.87 20.20 6.31
N GLN A 433 -0.99 21.22 6.21
CA GLN A 433 0.21 21.11 5.38
C GLN A 433 1.15 20.03 5.86
N ARG A 434 1.39 19.90 7.16
CA ARG A 434 2.23 18.83 7.73
C ARG A 434 1.63 17.45 7.47
N LEU A 435 0.33 17.29 7.64
CA LEU A 435 -0.36 16.03 7.37
C LEU A 435 -0.28 15.66 5.87
N ALA A 436 -0.39 16.64 4.97
CA ALA A 436 -0.22 16.42 3.53
C ALA A 436 1.24 16.10 3.13
N GLU A 437 2.24 16.56 3.88
CA GLU A 437 3.64 16.14 3.68
C GLU A 437 3.89 14.69 4.13
N GLU A 438 3.13 14.20 5.11
CA GLU A 438 3.23 12.82 5.61
C GLU A 438 2.54 11.83 4.68
N ASP A 439 1.36 12.19 4.18
CA ASP A 439 0.51 11.32 3.39
C ASP A 439 0.21 11.92 1.99
N PRO A 440 0.81 11.38 0.93
CA PRO A 440 0.62 11.88 -0.42
C PRO A 440 -0.80 11.64 -0.98
N THR A 441 -1.63 10.79 -0.34
CA THR A 441 -3.04 10.59 -0.72
C THR A 441 -3.97 11.55 0.01
N PHE A 442 -3.47 12.26 1.00
CA PHE A 442 -4.19 13.32 1.66
C PHE A 442 -3.95 14.64 0.95
N ARG A 443 -4.99 15.23 0.40
CA ARG A 443 -4.92 16.51 -0.32
C ARG A 443 -5.71 17.59 0.38
N VAL A 444 -5.18 18.80 0.35
CA VAL A 444 -5.81 20.00 0.89
C VAL A 444 -5.98 21.01 -0.24
N ARG A 445 -7.18 21.50 -0.43
CA ARG A 445 -7.45 22.59 -1.38
C ARG A 445 -8.40 23.60 -0.75
N THR A 446 -8.31 24.83 -1.18
CA THR A 446 -9.34 25.84 -0.89
C THR A 446 -10.27 25.91 -2.07
N ASP A 447 -11.55 25.79 -1.79
CA ASP A 447 -12.58 25.99 -2.81
C ASP A 447 -12.68 27.50 -3.11
N GLU A 448 -12.52 27.87 -4.37
CA GLU A 448 -12.44 29.27 -4.79
C GLU A 448 -13.80 29.97 -4.71
N GLU A 449 -14.90 29.24 -4.86
CA GLU A 449 -16.26 29.80 -4.83
C GLU A 449 -16.76 29.95 -3.40
N THR A 450 -16.57 28.91 -2.58
CA THR A 450 -17.07 28.90 -1.20
C THR A 450 -16.08 29.43 -0.17
N GLY A 451 -14.80 29.50 -0.52
CA GLY A 451 -13.71 29.83 0.40
C GLY A 451 -13.45 28.73 1.46
N GLN A 452 -14.11 27.59 1.35
CA GLN A 452 -13.96 26.49 2.29
C GLN A 452 -12.64 25.74 2.07
N THR A 453 -12.03 25.30 3.16
CA THR A 453 -10.91 24.36 3.11
C THR A 453 -11.46 22.96 2.96
N LEU A 454 -11.18 22.32 1.83
CA LEU A 454 -11.55 20.95 1.54
C LEU A 454 -10.36 20.04 1.79
N ILE A 455 -10.59 18.96 2.52
CA ILE A 455 -9.64 17.87 2.70
C ILE A 455 -10.16 16.62 1.99
N SER A 456 -9.29 15.94 1.28
CA SER A 456 -9.62 14.76 0.50
C SER A 456 -8.75 13.57 0.90
N GLY A 457 -9.34 12.39 0.95
CA GLY A 457 -8.66 11.16 1.37
C GLY A 457 -9.23 9.90 0.74
N MET A 458 -8.67 8.75 1.10
CA MET A 458 -8.96 7.46 0.49
C MET A 458 -10.28 6.82 0.98
N GLY A 459 -10.76 7.23 2.15
CA GLY A 459 -11.98 6.71 2.73
C GLY A 459 -12.43 7.50 3.96
N GLU A 460 -13.59 7.12 4.50
CA GLU A 460 -14.18 7.80 5.66
C GLU A 460 -13.29 7.67 6.89
N LEU A 461 -12.79 6.46 7.16
CA LEU A 461 -11.89 6.20 8.27
C LEU A 461 -10.58 7.00 8.15
N HIS A 462 -10.04 7.11 6.93
CA HIS A 462 -8.84 7.90 6.70
C HIS A 462 -9.05 9.37 7.10
N LEU A 463 -10.13 10.01 6.62
CA LEU A 463 -10.43 11.40 6.96
C LEU A 463 -10.79 11.58 8.44
N GLU A 464 -11.48 10.62 9.05
CA GLU A 464 -11.78 10.64 10.48
C GLU A 464 -10.49 10.66 11.32
N ILE A 465 -9.51 9.84 10.95
CA ILE A 465 -8.20 9.81 11.63
C ILE A 465 -7.45 11.12 11.45
N ILE A 466 -7.45 11.70 10.25
CA ILE A 466 -6.83 13.00 10.00
C ILE A 466 -7.45 14.09 10.87
N VAL A 467 -8.78 14.13 10.97
CA VAL A 467 -9.50 15.10 11.80
C VAL A 467 -9.20 14.92 13.30
N ASP A 468 -9.15 13.68 13.75
CA ASP A 468 -8.80 13.38 15.13
C ASP A 468 -7.35 13.77 15.45
N ARG A 469 -6.42 13.56 14.52
CA ARG A 469 -5.02 14.02 14.62
C ARG A 469 -4.93 15.56 14.71
N LEU A 470 -5.75 16.30 13.93
CA LEU A 470 -5.82 17.77 14.07
C LEU A 470 -6.13 18.20 15.50
N THR A 471 -7.06 17.51 16.15
CA THR A 471 -7.45 17.81 17.52
C THR A 471 -6.40 17.37 18.54
N ARG A 472 -5.93 16.13 18.48
CA ARG A 472 -5.06 15.54 19.51
C ARG A 472 -3.59 15.96 19.38
N GLU A 473 -3.05 15.98 18.17
CA GLU A 473 -1.62 16.24 17.94
C GLU A 473 -1.34 17.74 17.75
N PHE A 474 -2.24 18.44 17.05
CA PHE A 474 -2.02 19.85 16.70
C PHE A 474 -2.83 20.83 17.55
N ASN A 475 -3.70 20.34 18.45
CA ASN A 475 -4.60 21.16 19.27
C ASN A 475 -5.41 22.17 18.43
N VAL A 476 -5.99 21.69 17.33
CA VAL A 476 -6.84 22.47 16.43
C VAL A 476 -8.25 21.91 16.48
N ASP A 477 -9.19 22.67 17.00
CA ASP A 477 -10.62 22.36 16.94
C ASP A 477 -11.21 22.81 15.60
N ALA A 478 -11.76 21.86 14.86
CA ALA A 478 -12.36 22.10 13.57
C ALA A 478 -13.79 21.54 13.48
N ASN A 479 -14.64 22.22 12.75
CA ASN A 479 -15.92 21.70 12.32
C ASN A 479 -15.71 20.95 10.98
N VAL A 480 -16.28 19.75 10.90
CA VAL A 480 -16.18 18.92 9.70
C VAL A 480 -17.56 18.87 9.04
N GLY A 481 -17.60 19.23 7.76
CA GLY A 481 -18.79 19.10 6.94
C GLY A 481 -19.06 17.65 6.53
N ARG A 482 -20.21 17.40 5.87
CA ARG A 482 -20.49 16.07 5.31
C ARG A 482 -19.45 15.70 4.28
N PRO A 483 -19.06 14.41 4.21
CA PRO A 483 -18.18 13.93 3.15
C PRO A 483 -18.77 14.25 1.77
N GLN A 484 -17.94 14.75 0.87
CA GLN A 484 -18.32 14.94 -0.52
C GLN A 484 -17.72 13.82 -1.38
N VAL A 485 -18.50 13.38 -2.36
CA VAL A 485 -18.07 12.35 -3.30
C VAL A 485 -17.30 12.99 -4.43
N ALA A 486 -16.13 12.46 -4.76
CA ALA A 486 -15.36 12.91 -5.90
C ALA A 486 -15.95 12.33 -7.20
N TYR A 487 -16.96 13.01 -7.73
CA TYR A 487 -17.49 12.70 -9.05
C TYR A 487 -16.46 12.98 -10.14
N ARG A 488 -16.63 12.34 -11.29
CA ARG A 488 -15.83 12.55 -12.48
C ARG A 488 -16.73 12.76 -13.69
N GLU A 489 -16.18 13.37 -14.71
CA GLU A 489 -16.85 13.48 -16.01
C GLU A 489 -16.15 12.59 -17.03
N THR A 490 -16.90 12.05 -18.00
CA THR A 490 -16.36 11.38 -19.18
C THR A 490 -17.27 11.60 -20.37
N VAL A 491 -16.96 11.01 -21.51
CA VAL A 491 -17.75 11.15 -22.74
C VAL A 491 -18.33 9.81 -23.18
N SER A 492 -19.46 9.85 -23.90
CA SER A 492 -20.16 8.65 -24.35
C SER A 492 -19.89 8.28 -25.79
N LYS A 493 -19.47 9.24 -26.61
CA LYS A 493 -19.29 9.02 -28.05
C LYS A 493 -18.10 9.83 -28.57
N PRO A 494 -17.45 9.31 -29.61
CA PRO A 494 -16.40 10.06 -30.27
C PRO A 494 -16.95 11.28 -31.02
N VAL A 495 -16.17 12.32 -31.10
CA VAL A 495 -16.40 13.49 -31.93
C VAL A 495 -15.11 13.88 -32.67
N GLU A 496 -15.26 14.24 -33.90
CA GLU A 496 -14.13 14.55 -34.77
C GLU A 496 -14.12 16.03 -35.21
N LYS A 497 -12.91 16.53 -35.45
CA LYS A 497 -12.66 17.83 -36.05
C LYS A 497 -13.35 18.98 -35.31
N VAL A 498 -13.21 19.02 -34.02
CA VAL A 498 -13.73 20.11 -33.21
C VAL A 498 -12.70 21.23 -33.15
N GLU A 499 -13.13 22.40 -33.55
CA GLU A 499 -12.29 23.57 -33.66
C GLU A 499 -12.30 24.40 -32.37
N GLY A 500 -11.11 24.77 -31.87
CA GLY A 500 -10.89 25.81 -30.89
C GLY A 500 -10.07 26.94 -31.49
N ARG A 501 -10.69 28.12 -31.60
CA ARG A 501 -10.03 29.28 -32.21
C ARG A 501 -10.03 30.46 -31.27
N PHE A 502 -8.86 30.87 -30.86
CA PHE A 502 -8.65 32.04 -30.03
C PHE A 502 -8.01 33.18 -30.82
N VAL A 503 -8.76 34.26 -30.96
CA VAL A 503 -8.27 35.48 -31.64
C VAL A 503 -8.58 36.66 -30.75
N ARG A 504 -7.56 37.43 -30.39
CA ARG A 504 -7.72 38.68 -29.64
C ARG A 504 -6.82 39.76 -30.24
N GLN A 505 -7.43 40.86 -30.64
CA GLN A 505 -6.73 42.05 -31.10
C GLN A 505 -6.96 43.20 -30.11
N THR A 506 -5.93 43.65 -29.44
CA THR A 506 -5.96 44.79 -28.54
C THR A 506 -4.80 45.69 -28.92
N GLY A 507 -5.04 46.77 -29.66
CA GLY A 507 -4.14 47.92 -29.88
C GLY A 507 -2.61 47.73 -29.91
N GLY A 508 -2.10 46.55 -30.24
CA GLY A 508 -0.69 46.15 -30.26
C GLY A 508 -0.53 44.77 -30.91
N ARG A 509 0.44 43.97 -30.47
CA ARG A 509 0.62 42.57 -30.92
C ARG A 509 -0.63 41.76 -30.59
N GLY A 510 -1.25 41.16 -31.61
CA GLY A 510 -2.42 40.30 -31.45
C GLY A 510 -2.11 38.96 -30.75
N GLN A 511 -3.13 38.19 -30.47
CA GLN A 511 -3.02 36.80 -29.99
C GLN A 511 -3.81 35.89 -30.93
N PHE A 512 -3.19 34.87 -31.44
CA PHE A 512 -3.80 33.90 -32.36
C PHE A 512 -3.40 32.47 -31.96
N GLY A 513 -4.40 31.64 -31.74
CA GLY A 513 -4.25 30.18 -31.54
C GLY A 513 -5.42 29.47 -32.20
N HIS A 514 -5.12 28.42 -32.96
CA HIS A 514 -6.15 27.61 -33.64
C HIS A 514 -5.75 26.17 -33.64
N ALA A 515 -6.56 25.32 -32.94
CA ALA A 515 -6.36 23.89 -32.81
C ALA A 515 -7.65 23.15 -33.20
N ILE A 516 -7.51 22.04 -33.89
CA ILE A 516 -8.60 21.12 -34.23
C ILE A 516 -8.29 19.75 -33.65
N ILE A 517 -9.21 19.24 -32.84
CA ILE A 517 -9.05 18.00 -32.14
C ILE A 517 -10.13 16.99 -32.48
N ASN A 518 -9.80 15.72 -32.32
CA ASN A 518 -10.77 14.64 -32.12
C ASN A 518 -10.79 14.29 -30.62
N LEU A 519 -11.94 13.91 -30.12
CA LEU A 519 -12.13 13.44 -28.75
C LEU A 519 -12.89 12.13 -28.79
N GLU A 520 -12.37 11.11 -28.15
CA GLU A 520 -13.04 9.83 -28.01
C GLU A 520 -12.97 9.29 -26.56
N PRO A 521 -13.95 8.49 -26.14
CA PRO A 521 -13.85 7.79 -24.85
C PRO A 521 -12.69 6.80 -24.87
N ALA A 522 -11.96 6.72 -23.75
CA ALA A 522 -11.01 5.66 -23.48
C ALA A 522 -11.66 4.58 -22.60
N GLU A 523 -10.98 3.44 -22.41
CA GLU A 523 -11.46 2.40 -21.51
C GLU A 523 -11.43 2.89 -20.06
N PRO A 524 -12.34 2.42 -19.21
CA PRO A 524 -12.37 2.82 -17.81
C PRO A 524 -11.04 2.57 -17.09
N GLY A 525 -10.46 3.62 -16.52
CA GLY A 525 -9.19 3.59 -15.80
C GLY A 525 -7.95 3.85 -16.66
N GLU A 526 -8.08 4.08 -17.96
CA GLU A 526 -6.96 4.47 -18.83
C GLU A 526 -6.54 5.93 -18.64
N GLY A 527 -7.42 6.75 -18.07
CA GLY A 527 -7.12 8.14 -17.76
C GLY A 527 -7.12 9.04 -18.99
N TYR A 528 -6.04 9.78 -19.21
CA TYR A 528 -5.90 10.74 -20.30
C TYR A 528 -4.78 10.36 -21.25
N GLU A 529 -5.09 10.35 -22.55
CA GLU A 529 -4.09 10.14 -23.60
C GLU A 529 -4.16 11.28 -24.62
N PHE A 530 -3.00 11.89 -24.91
CA PHE A 530 -2.87 12.92 -25.94
C PHE A 530 -2.03 12.40 -27.11
N LEU A 531 -2.56 12.51 -28.32
CA LEU A 531 -1.89 12.07 -29.54
C LEU A 531 -1.69 13.25 -30.50
N ASP A 532 -0.43 13.52 -30.84
CA ASP A 532 -0.08 14.46 -31.88
C ASP A 532 -0.19 13.80 -33.27
N LYS A 533 -1.15 14.28 -34.08
CA LYS A 533 -1.39 13.85 -35.47
C LYS A 533 -1.14 14.97 -36.47
N ILE A 534 -0.46 16.04 -36.07
CA ILE A 534 -0.19 17.17 -36.96
C ILE A 534 0.73 16.76 -38.10
N VAL A 535 0.30 17.08 -39.33
CA VAL A 535 1.06 16.81 -40.54
C VAL A 535 1.40 18.12 -41.22
N GLY A 536 2.62 18.23 -41.77
CA GLY A 536 3.03 19.38 -42.61
C GLY A 536 3.31 20.68 -41.85
N GLY A 537 3.53 20.62 -40.51
CA GLY A 537 3.92 21.79 -39.71
C GLY A 537 2.83 22.87 -39.59
N ARG A 538 1.55 22.49 -39.71
CA ARG A 538 0.42 23.41 -39.56
C ARG A 538 0.32 24.08 -38.20
N ILE A 539 0.81 23.40 -37.16
CA ILE A 539 1.10 23.97 -35.86
C ILE A 539 2.60 23.76 -35.62
N PRO A 540 3.40 24.79 -35.30
CA PRO A 540 4.78 24.63 -34.87
C PRO A 540 4.89 23.72 -33.66
N ARG A 541 5.91 22.85 -33.64
CA ARG A 541 6.09 21.84 -32.56
C ARG A 541 6.16 22.46 -31.18
N GLU A 542 6.70 23.68 -31.06
CA GLU A 542 6.80 24.42 -29.81
C GLU A 542 5.43 24.75 -29.15
N PHE A 543 4.34 24.81 -29.94
CA PHE A 543 3.01 25.14 -29.45
C PHE A 543 2.15 23.91 -29.14
N ILE A 544 2.56 22.71 -29.56
CA ILE A 544 1.81 21.46 -29.29
C ILE A 544 1.69 21.17 -27.79
N PRO A 545 2.76 21.28 -26.97
CA PRO A 545 2.64 21.11 -25.53
C PRO A 545 1.70 22.11 -24.85
N ALA A 546 1.61 23.33 -25.42
CA ALA A 546 0.69 24.35 -24.91
C ALA A 546 -0.78 24.01 -25.18
N VAL A 547 -1.09 23.37 -26.32
CA VAL A 547 -2.44 22.83 -26.59
C VAL A 547 -2.80 21.76 -25.60
N ASP A 548 -1.90 20.80 -25.38
CA ASP A 548 -2.09 19.70 -24.41
C ASP A 548 -2.31 20.24 -22.99
N LEU A 549 -1.46 21.16 -22.53
CA LEU A 549 -1.63 21.82 -21.23
C LEU A 549 -2.98 22.52 -21.10
N GLY A 550 -3.45 23.18 -22.16
CA GLY A 550 -4.75 23.85 -22.18
C GLY A 550 -5.93 22.86 -22.09
N ILE A 551 -5.78 21.67 -22.66
CA ILE A 551 -6.75 20.58 -22.54
C ILE A 551 -6.75 20.02 -21.11
N GLN A 552 -5.59 19.74 -20.55
CA GLN A 552 -5.47 19.21 -19.17
C GLN A 552 -6.10 20.17 -18.14
N GLU A 553 -5.84 21.46 -18.23
CA GLU A 553 -6.48 22.44 -17.33
C GLU A 553 -8.00 22.52 -17.53
N ALA A 554 -8.48 22.32 -18.76
CA ALA A 554 -9.92 22.27 -19.02
C ALA A 554 -10.55 20.97 -18.46
N MET A 555 -9.80 19.87 -18.47
CA MET A 555 -10.20 18.62 -17.83
C MET A 555 -10.32 18.75 -16.32
N GLU A 556 -9.36 19.40 -15.66
CA GLU A 556 -9.39 19.62 -14.21
C GLU A 556 -10.64 20.41 -13.77
N SER A 557 -11.05 21.40 -14.55
CA SER A 557 -12.22 22.23 -14.24
C SER A 557 -13.56 21.63 -14.64
N GLY A 558 -13.55 20.50 -15.37
CA GLY A 558 -14.75 19.88 -15.92
C GLY A 558 -15.49 20.74 -16.94
N VAL A 559 -16.54 20.20 -17.52
CA VAL A 559 -17.33 20.91 -18.57
C VAL A 559 -18.84 20.84 -18.30
N MET A 560 -19.30 19.80 -17.62
CA MET A 560 -20.73 19.57 -17.35
C MET A 560 -21.12 20.09 -15.95
N SER A 561 -20.36 19.73 -14.94
CA SER A 561 -20.67 20.01 -13.54
C SER A 561 -19.47 20.42 -12.72
N GLY A 562 -18.36 20.78 -13.37
CA GLY A 562 -17.16 21.19 -12.67
C GLY A 562 -16.32 20.05 -12.07
N TYR A 563 -16.60 18.81 -12.44
CA TYR A 563 -15.82 17.66 -11.98
C TYR A 563 -14.73 17.30 -12.98
N PRO A 564 -13.55 16.85 -12.52
CA PRO A 564 -12.47 16.48 -13.42
C PRO A 564 -12.89 15.43 -14.45
N VAL A 565 -12.46 15.62 -15.70
CA VAL A 565 -12.70 14.67 -16.79
C VAL A 565 -11.68 13.56 -16.77
N VAL A 566 -12.10 12.31 -16.98
CA VAL A 566 -11.24 11.12 -17.03
C VAL A 566 -11.62 10.21 -18.20
N ASP A 567 -10.75 9.26 -18.51
CA ASP A 567 -10.97 8.21 -19.49
C ASP A 567 -11.33 8.79 -20.88
N VAL A 568 -10.46 9.66 -21.37
CA VAL A 568 -10.60 10.30 -22.67
C VAL A 568 -9.28 10.29 -23.44
N ARG A 569 -9.39 10.09 -24.75
CA ARG A 569 -8.29 10.21 -25.69
C ARG A 569 -8.53 11.41 -26.59
N VAL A 570 -7.51 12.27 -26.71
CA VAL A 570 -7.54 13.47 -27.55
C VAL A 570 -6.48 13.37 -28.61
N GLU A 571 -6.88 13.53 -29.86
CA GLU A 571 -5.97 13.64 -30.98
C GLU A 571 -5.94 15.10 -31.50
N LEU A 572 -4.79 15.70 -31.55
CA LEU A 572 -4.59 16.98 -32.21
C LEU A 572 -4.35 16.71 -33.70
N VAL A 573 -5.36 16.99 -34.54
CA VAL A 573 -5.36 16.55 -35.95
C VAL A 573 -5.03 17.65 -36.93
N ASP A 574 -5.35 18.91 -36.62
CA ASP A 574 -5.11 20.06 -37.52
C ASP A 574 -5.06 21.39 -36.73
N GLY A 575 -4.74 22.45 -37.40
CA GLY A 575 -4.76 23.80 -36.86
C GLY A 575 -4.09 24.78 -37.78
N SER A 576 -3.90 26.01 -37.32
CA SER A 576 -3.14 27.01 -38.04
C SER A 576 -2.48 27.99 -37.07
N TYR A 577 -1.42 28.62 -37.50
CA TYR A 577 -0.70 29.65 -36.76
C TYR A 577 -0.55 30.93 -37.54
N HIS A 578 -0.20 31.98 -36.86
CA HIS A 578 0.12 33.28 -37.44
C HIS A 578 1.53 33.68 -37.02
N ASP A 579 2.39 33.99 -37.98
CA ASP A 579 3.84 34.20 -37.75
C ASP A 579 4.17 35.26 -36.68
N VAL A 580 3.29 36.22 -36.44
CA VAL A 580 3.53 37.35 -35.52
C VAL A 580 2.67 37.23 -34.24
N ASP A 581 1.42 36.76 -34.37
CA ASP A 581 0.43 36.81 -33.28
C ASP A 581 0.25 35.50 -32.55
N SER A 582 0.87 34.40 -33.00
CA SER A 582 0.84 33.12 -32.28
C SER A 582 1.74 33.13 -31.05
N SER A 583 1.26 32.51 -30.00
CA SER A 583 1.98 32.33 -28.72
C SER A 583 1.51 31.08 -28.03
N GLU A 584 2.34 30.53 -27.11
CA GLU A 584 1.97 29.40 -26.25
C GLU A 584 0.65 29.63 -25.51
N MET A 585 0.47 30.84 -24.94
CA MET A 585 -0.77 31.21 -24.25
C MET A 585 -2.00 31.16 -25.19
N ALA A 586 -1.87 31.62 -26.45
CA ALA A 586 -2.98 31.59 -27.39
C ALA A 586 -3.35 30.15 -27.79
N PHE A 587 -2.37 29.25 -27.97
CA PHE A 587 -2.60 27.85 -28.25
C PHE A 587 -3.14 27.08 -27.03
N LYS A 588 -2.70 27.40 -25.81
CA LYS A 588 -3.26 26.91 -24.59
C LYS A 588 -4.76 27.21 -24.49
N VAL A 589 -5.14 28.46 -24.71
CA VAL A 589 -6.56 28.86 -24.73
C VAL A 589 -7.32 28.16 -25.85
N ALA A 590 -6.74 28.05 -27.04
CA ALA A 590 -7.37 27.37 -28.18
C ALA A 590 -7.60 25.86 -27.87
N GLY A 591 -6.64 25.17 -27.24
CA GLY A 591 -6.77 23.80 -26.78
C GLY A 591 -7.91 23.66 -25.80
N SER A 592 -7.97 24.50 -24.76
CA SER A 592 -9.06 24.53 -23.78
C SER A 592 -10.44 24.75 -24.44
N MET A 593 -10.53 25.69 -25.41
CA MET A 593 -11.80 25.94 -26.13
C MET A 593 -12.22 24.76 -27.00
N ALA A 594 -11.28 24.14 -27.72
CA ALA A 594 -11.55 22.95 -28.53
C ALA A 594 -12.08 21.79 -27.66
N PHE A 595 -11.42 21.54 -26.54
CA PHE A 595 -11.81 20.50 -25.65
C PHE A 595 -13.18 20.71 -25.02
N LYS A 596 -13.47 21.90 -24.50
CA LYS A 596 -14.77 22.24 -23.93
C LYS A 596 -15.92 22.08 -24.92
N GLU A 597 -15.68 22.46 -26.17
CA GLU A 597 -16.68 22.30 -27.25
C GLU A 597 -16.83 20.82 -27.65
N ALA A 598 -15.72 20.07 -27.71
CA ALA A 598 -15.71 18.66 -28.01
C ALA A 598 -16.51 17.86 -26.92
N MET A 599 -16.26 18.15 -25.65
CA MET A 599 -16.99 17.55 -24.54
C MET A 599 -18.53 17.72 -24.66
N LYS A 600 -18.99 18.96 -24.94
CA LYS A 600 -20.41 19.24 -25.12
C LYS A 600 -21.04 18.41 -26.25
N ARG A 601 -20.31 18.18 -27.34
CA ARG A 601 -20.79 17.38 -28.48
C ARG A 601 -20.68 15.88 -28.24
N ALA A 602 -19.74 15.46 -27.42
CA ALA A 602 -19.47 14.06 -27.12
C ALA A 602 -20.43 13.40 -26.14
N LYS A 603 -21.50 14.09 -25.72
CA LYS A 603 -22.48 13.67 -24.71
C LYS A 603 -21.77 13.31 -23.40
N PRO A 604 -21.38 14.31 -22.61
CA PRO A 604 -20.71 14.07 -21.35
C PRO A 604 -21.61 13.30 -20.39
N LYS A 605 -20.98 12.46 -19.56
CA LYS A 605 -21.60 11.65 -18.51
C LYS A 605 -20.90 11.94 -17.19
N LEU A 606 -21.67 11.83 -16.11
CA LEU A 606 -21.15 11.89 -14.74
C LEU A 606 -20.84 10.47 -14.25
N LEU A 607 -19.69 10.32 -13.62
CA LEU A 607 -19.25 9.08 -12.99
C LEU A 607 -19.20 9.24 -11.48
N GLU A 608 -19.61 8.20 -10.77
CA GLU A 608 -19.51 8.08 -9.31
C GLU A 608 -18.58 6.94 -8.91
N PRO A 609 -17.81 7.07 -7.80
CA PRO A 609 -17.01 5.98 -7.29
C PRO A 609 -17.89 4.89 -6.72
N VAL A 610 -17.67 3.65 -7.16
CA VAL A 610 -18.34 2.44 -6.67
C VAL A 610 -17.36 1.66 -5.81
N MET A 611 -17.85 1.24 -4.65
CA MET A 611 -17.10 0.50 -3.66
C MET A 611 -17.44 -0.99 -3.75
N ALA A 612 -16.40 -1.84 -3.73
CA ALA A 612 -16.55 -3.25 -3.39
C ALA A 612 -16.75 -3.34 -1.87
N VAL A 613 -17.90 -3.82 -1.46
CA VAL A 613 -18.31 -3.92 -0.06
C VAL A 613 -18.42 -5.38 0.31
N GLU A 614 -17.73 -5.80 1.37
CA GLU A 614 -17.90 -7.10 1.98
C GLU A 614 -18.50 -6.92 3.37
N VAL A 615 -19.63 -7.59 3.64
CA VAL A 615 -20.27 -7.58 4.93
C VAL A 615 -20.30 -8.99 5.50
N VAL A 616 -19.75 -9.14 6.70
CA VAL A 616 -19.80 -10.39 7.46
C VAL A 616 -20.88 -10.24 8.53
N THR A 617 -21.91 -11.05 8.46
CA THR A 617 -23.07 -10.95 9.36
C THR A 617 -23.53 -12.35 9.81
N PRO A 618 -24.04 -12.51 11.05
CA PRO A 618 -24.76 -13.72 11.43
C PRO A 618 -25.97 -13.96 10.53
N GLU A 619 -26.34 -15.21 10.35
CA GLU A 619 -27.47 -15.62 9.48
C GLU A 619 -28.78 -14.94 9.86
N ASP A 620 -29.01 -14.70 11.15
CA ASP A 620 -30.22 -14.04 11.67
C ASP A 620 -30.43 -12.63 11.11
N TYR A 621 -29.37 -11.92 10.70
CA TYR A 621 -29.43 -10.55 10.19
C TYR A 621 -29.23 -10.45 8.67
N LEU A 622 -29.05 -11.59 8.00
CA LEU A 622 -28.74 -11.63 6.57
C LEU A 622 -29.78 -10.86 5.73
N GLY A 623 -31.06 -11.08 6.00
CA GLY A 623 -32.15 -10.43 5.26
C GLY A 623 -32.17 -8.91 5.41
N ASP A 624 -31.95 -8.41 6.63
CA ASP A 624 -31.95 -6.97 6.93
C ASP A 624 -30.74 -6.28 6.27
N VAL A 625 -29.57 -6.91 6.35
CA VAL A 625 -28.33 -6.39 5.74
C VAL A 625 -28.44 -6.34 4.22
N MET A 626 -28.96 -7.41 3.59
CA MET A 626 -29.20 -7.43 2.14
C MET A 626 -30.23 -6.38 1.73
N GLY A 627 -31.28 -6.19 2.54
CA GLY A 627 -32.30 -5.17 2.33
C GLY A 627 -31.73 -3.76 2.35
N ASP A 628 -30.87 -3.45 3.33
CA ASP A 628 -30.21 -2.15 3.45
C ASP A 628 -29.22 -1.90 2.30
N LEU A 629 -28.40 -2.88 1.94
CA LEU A 629 -27.48 -2.76 0.80
C LEU A 629 -28.23 -2.48 -0.51
N ASN A 630 -29.35 -3.17 -0.76
CA ASN A 630 -30.20 -2.91 -1.93
C ASN A 630 -30.84 -1.51 -1.89
N ALA A 631 -31.29 -1.04 -0.72
CA ALA A 631 -31.82 0.31 -0.55
C ALA A 631 -30.76 1.38 -0.84
N ARG A 632 -29.50 1.08 -0.62
CA ARG A 632 -28.31 1.90 -0.94
C ARG A 632 -27.84 1.77 -2.39
N ARG A 633 -28.66 1.28 -3.28
CA ARG A 633 -28.30 1.04 -4.69
C ARG A 633 -27.22 -0.02 -4.86
N GLY A 634 -27.02 -0.85 -3.85
CA GLY A 634 -26.04 -1.93 -3.88
C GLY A 634 -26.48 -3.05 -4.84
N ARG A 635 -25.51 -3.61 -5.55
CA ARG A 635 -25.69 -4.83 -6.34
C ARG A 635 -24.98 -5.96 -5.63
N ILE A 636 -25.75 -6.89 -5.08
CA ILE A 636 -25.19 -8.08 -4.43
C ILE A 636 -24.66 -9.01 -5.51
N GLU A 637 -23.40 -9.37 -5.42
CA GLU A 637 -22.73 -10.22 -6.40
C GLU A 637 -22.59 -11.65 -5.92
N ASN A 638 -22.27 -11.81 -4.63
CA ASN A 638 -22.02 -13.12 -4.07
C ASN A 638 -22.50 -13.20 -2.62
N LEU A 639 -22.81 -14.43 -2.22
CA LEU A 639 -23.18 -14.77 -0.86
C LEU A 639 -22.50 -16.09 -0.50
N GLU A 640 -21.65 -16.06 0.49
CA GLU A 640 -20.87 -17.23 0.92
C GLU A 640 -21.07 -17.51 2.41
N PRO A 641 -21.38 -18.76 2.79
CA PRO A 641 -21.39 -19.14 4.19
C PRO A 641 -19.95 -19.25 4.72
N ARG A 642 -19.69 -18.68 5.90
CA ARG A 642 -18.39 -18.74 6.58
C ARG A 642 -18.60 -19.10 8.03
N GLY A 643 -18.54 -20.40 8.35
CA GLY A 643 -18.84 -20.90 9.70
C GLY A 643 -20.28 -20.56 10.11
N ASN A 644 -20.45 -19.82 11.20
CA ASN A 644 -21.76 -19.35 11.70
C ASN A 644 -22.14 -17.96 11.15
N ALA A 645 -21.42 -17.45 10.17
CA ALA A 645 -21.68 -16.16 9.55
C ALA A 645 -21.91 -16.31 8.05
N GLN A 646 -22.53 -15.30 7.46
CA GLN A 646 -22.69 -15.13 6.02
C GLN A 646 -21.83 -13.95 5.56
N VAL A 647 -21.17 -14.10 4.44
CA VAL A 647 -20.40 -13.05 3.79
C VAL A 647 -21.16 -12.58 2.57
N ILE A 648 -21.52 -11.31 2.56
CA ILE A 648 -22.19 -10.66 1.46
C ILE A 648 -21.17 -9.81 0.71
N GLN A 649 -20.99 -10.06 -0.57
CA GLN A 649 -20.17 -9.22 -1.45
C GLN A 649 -21.10 -8.41 -2.34
N ALA A 650 -20.93 -7.08 -2.31
CA ALA A 650 -21.79 -6.17 -3.05
C ALA A 650 -20.98 -5.00 -3.61
N ARG A 651 -21.51 -4.43 -4.70
CA ARG A 651 -21.02 -3.15 -5.24
C ARG A 651 -22.01 -2.06 -4.86
N VAL A 652 -21.53 -1.03 -4.19
CA VAL A 652 -22.35 0.06 -3.69
C VAL A 652 -21.70 1.41 -4.02
N PRO A 653 -22.45 2.38 -4.55
CA PRO A 653 -21.92 3.73 -4.74
C PRO A 653 -21.49 4.36 -3.42
N LEU A 654 -20.31 5.01 -3.40
CA LEU A 654 -19.77 5.63 -2.20
C LEU A 654 -20.75 6.63 -1.56
N ALA A 655 -21.47 7.40 -2.38
CA ALA A 655 -22.48 8.34 -1.91
C ALA A 655 -23.54 7.70 -1.01
N ALA A 656 -23.87 6.43 -1.24
CA ALA A 656 -24.85 5.68 -0.46
C ALA A 656 -24.27 4.99 0.78
N MET A 657 -22.95 4.97 0.92
CA MET A 657 -22.28 4.30 2.05
C MET A 657 -22.05 5.20 3.27
N PHE A 658 -22.25 6.50 3.14
CA PHE A 658 -22.11 7.40 4.29
C PHE A 658 -23.10 7.04 5.40
N GLY A 659 -22.55 6.89 6.62
CA GLY A 659 -23.32 6.46 7.79
C GLY A 659 -23.59 4.95 7.87
N TYR A 660 -23.19 4.16 6.87
CA TYR A 660 -23.46 2.72 6.82
C TYR A 660 -22.94 1.96 8.04
N ALA A 661 -21.74 2.32 8.55
CA ALA A 661 -21.18 1.71 9.75
C ALA A 661 -22.12 1.80 10.97
N THR A 662 -22.76 2.95 11.15
CA THR A 662 -23.73 3.19 12.25
C THR A 662 -25.01 2.39 12.02
N ASP A 663 -25.53 2.40 10.80
CA ASP A 663 -26.77 1.70 10.46
C ASP A 663 -26.58 0.18 10.57
N LEU A 664 -25.47 -0.36 10.07
CA LEU A 664 -25.13 -1.76 10.18
C LEU A 664 -25.02 -2.22 11.66
N ARG A 665 -24.30 -1.45 12.49
CA ARG A 665 -24.17 -1.73 13.93
C ARG A 665 -25.51 -1.71 14.63
N SER A 666 -26.37 -0.73 14.31
CA SER A 666 -27.71 -0.62 14.89
C SER A 666 -28.59 -1.81 14.50
N THR A 667 -28.60 -2.17 13.21
CA THR A 667 -29.42 -3.25 12.67
C THR A 667 -28.99 -4.62 13.20
N THR A 668 -27.68 -4.85 13.34
CA THR A 668 -27.11 -6.15 13.71
C THR A 668 -26.69 -6.24 15.19
N GLN A 669 -27.05 -5.25 16.00
CA GLN A 669 -26.65 -5.17 17.41
C GLN A 669 -25.13 -5.25 17.61
N GLY A 670 -24.37 -4.69 16.67
CA GLY A 670 -22.89 -4.70 16.68
C GLY A 670 -22.25 -6.03 16.29
N ARG A 671 -23.03 -7.01 15.80
CA ARG A 671 -22.52 -8.36 15.46
C ARG A 671 -21.98 -8.48 14.03
N ALA A 672 -22.36 -7.57 13.14
CA ALA A 672 -21.82 -7.54 11.78
C ALA A 672 -20.67 -6.57 11.65
N THR A 673 -19.76 -6.91 10.75
CA THR A 673 -18.65 -6.07 10.34
C THR A 673 -18.69 -5.88 8.84
N PHE A 674 -18.12 -4.78 8.35
CA PHE A 674 -17.97 -4.58 6.92
C PHE A 674 -16.62 -4.00 6.59
N THR A 675 -16.21 -4.24 5.37
CA THR A 675 -15.10 -3.56 4.73
C THR A 675 -15.56 -3.02 3.39
N MET A 676 -14.99 -1.91 2.96
CA MET A 676 -15.23 -1.38 1.63
C MET A 676 -13.93 -0.86 1.04
N GLN A 677 -13.78 -1.06 -0.25
CA GLN A 677 -12.64 -0.55 -1.00
C GLN A 677 -13.13 0.07 -2.31
N PHE A 678 -12.41 1.09 -2.77
CA PHE A 678 -12.69 1.63 -4.09
C PHE A 678 -12.42 0.55 -5.14
N GLU A 679 -13.38 0.34 -6.04
CA GLU A 679 -13.23 -0.62 -7.13
C GLU A 679 -13.05 0.12 -8.47
N ARG A 680 -14.03 0.94 -8.83
CA ARG A 680 -14.04 1.68 -10.10
C ARG A 680 -15.03 2.84 -10.09
N TYR A 681 -14.99 3.64 -11.13
CA TYR A 681 -16.01 4.61 -11.45
C TYR A 681 -17.10 3.97 -12.32
N GLU A 682 -18.36 4.25 -12.03
CA GLU A 682 -19.53 3.85 -12.85
C GLU A 682 -20.39 5.06 -13.18
N GLU A 683 -21.18 4.96 -14.26
CA GLU A 683 -22.09 6.02 -14.70
C GLU A 683 -23.20 6.27 -13.66
N VAL A 684 -23.35 7.53 -13.26
CA VAL A 684 -24.43 7.96 -12.36
C VAL A 684 -25.77 7.84 -13.09
N PRO A 685 -26.82 7.26 -12.45
CA PRO A 685 -28.17 7.24 -13.01
C PRO A 685 -28.66 8.66 -13.37
N GLN A 686 -29.32 8.79 -14.51
CA GLN A 686 -29.68 10.09 -15.08
C GLN A 686 -30.52 10.97 -14.13
N SER A 687 -31.38 10.37 -13.29
CA SER A 687 -32.16 11.09 -12.28
C SER A 687 -31.27 11.79 -11.24
N ILE A 688 -30.24 11.08 -10.75
CA ILE A 688 -29.29 11.60 -9.76
C ILE A 688 -28.31 12.59 -10.41
N ALA A 689 -27.86 12.30 -11.63
CA ALA A 689 -27.00 13.21 -12.37
C ALA A 689 -27.68 14.58 -12.59
N SER A 690 -28.99 14.61 -12.89
CA SER A 690 -29.73 15.85 -13.04
C SER A 690 -29.79 16.66 -11.73
N GLU A 691 -30.05 15.99 -10.60
CA GLU A 691 -30.07 16.64 -9.28
C GLU A 691 -28.69 17.23 -8.89
N LEU A 692 -27.61 16.50 -9.20
CA LEU A 692 -26.25 16.97 -8.92
C LEU A 692 -25.87 18.18 -9.78
N VAL A 693 -26.26 18.21 -11.06
CA VAL A 693 -26.02 19.34 -11.96
C VAL A 693 -26.81 20.58 -11.50
N ASP A 694 -28.10 20.39 -11.13
CA ASP A 694 -28.95 21.50 -10.68
C ASP A 694 -28.49 22.08 -9.34
N SER A 695 -27.95 21.26 -8.43
CA SER A 695 -27.45 21.72 -7.13
C SER A 695 -26.17 22.56 -7.21
N GLN A 696 -25.40 22.44 -8.31
CA GLN A 696 -24.19 23.26 -8.53
C GLN A 696 -24.47 24.55 -9.30
N THR A 697 -25.61 24.62 -9.98
CA THR A 697 -26.01 25.84 -10.72
C THR A 697 -26.88 26.79 -9.91
N ALA A 698 -27.33 26.38 -8.72
CA ALA A 698 -28.11 27.19 -7.78
C ALA A 698 -27.23 27.82 -6.71
#